data_f960ce50f9daa245e0201d7e7ad05dcf
#
_entry.id   f960ce50f9daa245e0201d7e7ad05dcf
#
_cell.length_a   1.000
_cell.length_b   1.000
_cell.length_c   1.000
_cell.angle_alpha   90.00
_cell.angle_beta   90.00
_cell.angle_gamma   90.00
#
_symmetry.space_group_name_H-M   'P 1'
#
loop_
_entity.id
_entity.type
_entity.pdbx_description
1 polymer ?
#
loop_
_entity_poly.entity_id
_entity_poly.type
_entity_poly.pdbx_seq_one_letter_code
_entity_poly.pdbx_strand_id
1 'polypeptide(L)'
;MVPLLIIKKYYVMKTKICLAIAALSVLSFNSCMDVLNQTPTDRYTDAVVWSDETLILQHLAQLYAFTPVMVQDCPASASTWNGATLNRDDNSWGVWMGQSEQIEGSTRSMELADETCYNFGAQTDFNTLKRYGYQVNDTYFQWWGNAYYQIRNLNSFMDNIDKTTLEDKEKLKAEARFLRAFCYFAMVKRYGGVPLITDVQTIDADSTVLYPRRSSEKQCYDFIIDECEKAAQELPAQQETGRASKWAAYALESRAALFAGSIAQWGHQQLDGLLGFAPADANHYYQLCYDACNKIIQSGKFALYNKDADKVTNYRNVFLKKDNGEGVMVWRHTGPDWQSGGTGLWSWDMCECPRPSAWGVGNYHMPYLDFVEKFERKDGTPGTLNINPAQSYTMDELFGDRDPRLAADVWTNGTEWPNATGGVCFGKNRVDMHRGIKKRNGVIESGRFGSYKGIGAIGDQLARVAEYSLLHTGFGVRKYLDDNADVQTWFCTSTTDYQIFRYAEILLNQAEAAFEMGNTAVALDNVNKIRSRAGIALLTSITREQLRHEREIELCFENHRYWDLRRWRVAEQTISRSHKGVTYVLDPTSLLDSHNKIIPGATPKFYIIVVDDIDGPNSTPVFPAKNYYWPVGNSRIAQNPKLVENPGYAN
;
A
#
# COMPACT_ATOMS: atom_id res chain seq x y z
N MET A 1 40.43 47.78 -80.43
CA MET A 1 41.25 47.68 -79.19
C MET A 1 40.40 47.77 -77.90
N VAL A 2 39.12 47.28 -77.90
CA VAL A 2 38.23 47.43 -76.74
C VAL A 2 37.88 46.10 -76.01
N PRO A 3 38.07 44.85 -76.55
CA PRO A 3 37.66 43.66 -75.87
C PRO A 3 38.57 43.17 -74.76
N LEU A 4 39.84 43.45 -74.73
CA LEU A 4 40.83 42.90 -73.74
C LEU A 4 40.72 43.54 -72.35
N LEU A 5 40.29 44.79 -72.26
CA LEU A 5 40.15 45.50 -70.97
C LEU A 5 38.95 45.09 -70.18
N ILE A 6 37.86 44.66 -70.85
CA ILE A 6 36.60 44.20 -70.19
C ILE A 6 36.82 42.82 -69.59
N ILE A 7 37.52 41.94 -70.31
CA ILE A 7 37.82 40.58 -69.81
C ILE A 7 38.72 40.62 -68.56
N LYS A 8 39.71 41.49 -68.55
CA LYS A 8 40.62 41.66 -67.40
C LYS A 8 39.91 42.22 -66.16
N LYS A 9 38.98 43.16 -66.33
CA LYS A 9 38.13 43.66 -65.22
C LYS A 9 37.18 42.57 -64.68
N TYR A 10 36.64 41.72 -65.56
CA TYR A 10 35.74 40.64 -65.17
C TYR A 10 36.46 39.53 -64.36
N TYR A 11 37.70 39.19 -64.77
CA TYR A 11 38.53 38.23 -64.03
C TYR A 11 38.95 38.76 -62.65
N VAL A 12 39.40 40.04 -62.58
CA VAL A 12 39.77 40.66 -61.31
C VAL A 12 38.60 40.83 -60.37
N MET A 13 37.40 41.06 -60.88
CA MET A 13 36.19 41.15 -60.09
C MET A 13 35.72 39.76 -59.56
N LYS A 14 35.82 38.71 -60.40
CA LYS A 14 35.58 37.33 -59.94
C LYS A 14 36.54 36.86 -58.86
N THR A 15 37.83 37.18 -59.02
CA THR A 15 38.86 36.80 -58.02
C THR A 15 38.65 37.54 -56.68
N LYS A 16 38.26 38.83 -56.74
CA LYS A 16 37.93 39.59 -55.53
C LYS A 16 36.64 39.07 -54.84
N ILE A 17 35.66 38.65 -55.62
CA ILE A 17 34.43 38.04 -55.07
C ILE A 17 34.73 36.67 -54.48
N CYS A 18 35.52 35.84 -55.13
CA CYS A 18 35.94 34.54 -54.55
C CYS A 18 36.78 34.69 -53.28
N LEU A 19 37.68 35.68 -53.23
CA LEU A 19 38.44 35.98 -52.01
C LEU A 19 37.57 36.55 -50.89
N ALA A 20 36.55 37.34 -51.19
CA ALA A 20 35.61 37.85 -50.22
C ALA A 20 34.71 36.71 -49.65
N ILE A 21 34.25 35.78 -50.50
CA ILE A 21 33.50 34.62 -50.11
C ILE A 21 34.35 33.64 -49.25
N ALA A 22 35.60 33.42 -49.62
CA ALA A 22 36.58 32.65 -48.87
C ALA A 22 36.91 33.29 -47.51
N ALA A 23 36.99 34.59 -47.41
CA ALA A 23 37.19 35.31 -46.15
C ALA A 23 35.93 35.29 -45.26
N LEU A 24 34.73 35.37 -45.82
CA LEU A 24 33.47 35.22 -45.09
C LEU A 24 33.28 33.78 -44.57
N SER A 25 33.67 32.76 -45.33
CA SER A 25 33.57 31.37 -44.87
C SER A 25 34.56 31.05 -43.75
N VAL A 26 35.73 31.65 -43.70
CA VAL A 26 36.69 31.48 -42.58
C VAL A 26 36.21 32.19 -41.32
N LEU A 27 35.46 33.29 -41.43
CA LEU A 27 34.87 33.99 -40.29
C LEU A 27 33.64 33.27 -39.72
N SER A 28 32.95 32.45 -40.52
CA SER A 28 31.79 31.67 -40.06
C SER A 28 32.18 30.38 -39.32
N PHE A 29 33.41 29.90 -39.44
CA PHE A 29 33.86 28.71 -38.71
C PHE A 29 34.25 28.97 -37.24
N ASN A 30 34.46 30.21 -36.84
CA ASN A 30 34.78 30.55 -35.46
C ASN A 30 33.52 30.86 -34.60
N SER A 31 32.35 30.97 -35.21
CA SER A 31 31.11 31.31 -34.49
C SER A 31 30.31 30.09 -34.01
N CYS A 32 30.68 28.86 -34.41
CA CYS A 32 29.91 27.68 -34.08
C CYS A 32 30.41 26.91 -32.84
N MET A 33 31.56 27.25 -32.29
CA MET A 33 32.10 26.54 -31.12
C MET A 33 31.41 26.97 -29.82
N ASP A 34 31.01 28.23 -29.69
CA ASP A 34 30.30 28.70 -28.48
C ASP A 34 28.83 28.29 -28.42
N VAL A 35 28.19 28.01 -29.58
CA VAL A 35 26.79 27.55 -29.62
C VAL A 35 26.68 26.06 -29.25
N LEU A 36 27.73 25.28 -29.50
CA LEU A 36 27.81 23.87 -29.15
C LEU A 36 28.21 23.63 -27.67
N ASN A 37 28.81 24.64 -27.05
CA ASN A 37 29.23 24.61 -25.65
C ASN A 37 28.30 25.38 -24.69
N GLN A 38 27.13 25.78 -25.13
CA GLN A 38 26.13 26.34 -24.22
C GLN A 38 25.65 25.22 -23.26
N THR A 39 26.00 25.37 -22.00
CA THR A 39 25.33 24.61 -20.93
C THR A 39 23.84 24.93 -21.00
N PRO A 40 22.95 23.92 -21.09
CA PRO A 40 21.52 24.15 -21.07
C PRO A 40 21.16 24.98 -19.83
N THR A 41 20.57 26.15 -20.02
CA THR A 41 20.16 27.05 -18.92
C THR A 41 18.87 26.58 -18.24
N ASP A 42 18.23 25.56 -18.80
CA ASP A 42 16.99 24.91 -18.30
C ASP A 42 17.25 23.65 -17.48
N ARG A 43 18.50 23.23 -17.33
CA ARG A 43 18.90 22.05 -16.54
C ARG A 43 20.14 22.36 -15.70
N TYR A 44 20.09 21.92 -14.45
CA TYR A 44 21.30 21.92 -13.61
C TYR A 44 22.29 20.86 -14.11
N THR A 45 23.57 21.20 -14.18
CA THR A 45 24.61 20.20 -14.42
C THR A 45 24.92 19.43 -13.15
N ASP A 46 25.41 18.20 -13.26
CA ASP A 46 25.79 17.39 -12.10
C ASP A 46 26.73 18.16 -11.15
N ALA A 47 27.69 18.92 -11.67
CA ALA A 47 28.62 19.72 -10.87
C ALA A 47 27.88 20.79 -10.02
N VAL A 48 26.81 21.38 -10.53
CA VAL A 48 26.00 22.37 -9.80
C VAL A 48 25.17 21.68 -8.73
N VAL A 49 24.52 20.56 -9.06
CA VAL A 49 23.70 19.80 -8.09
C VAL A 49 24.54 19.38 -6.89
N TRP A 50 25.73 18.82 -7.13
CA TRP A 50 26.58 18.28 -6.05
C TRP A 50 27.41 19.33 -5.32
N SER A 51 27.33 20.61 -5.70
CA SER A 51 27.95 21.74 -5.00
C SER A 51 26.96 22.54 -4.14
N ASP A 52 25.67 22.28 -4.24
CA ASP A 52 24.60 23.01 -3.55
C ASP A 52 23.78 22.06 -2.64
N GLU A 53 23.83 22.30 -1.34
CA GLU A 53 23.14 21.49 -0.34
C GLU A 53 21.63 21.44 -0.59
N THR A 54 21.00 22.55 -0.99
CA THR A 54 19.57 22.61 -1.25
C THR A 54 19.18 21.67 -2.40
N LEU A 55 19.98 21.65 -3.48
CA LEU A 55 19.74 20.78 -4.62
C LEU A 55 19.97 19.30 -4.26
N ILE A 56 20.96 19.01 -3.42
CA ILE A 56 21.20 17.65 -2.90
C ILE A 56 20.00 17.17 -2.07
N LEU A 57 19.48 18.02 -1.17
CA LEU A 57 18.32 17.68 -0.36
C LEU A 57 17.04 17.52 -1.20
N GLN A 58 16.86 18.35 -2.23
CA GLN A 58 15.76 18.17 -3.20
C GLN A 58 15.88 16.85 -3.97
N HIS A 59 17.10 16.48 -4.37
CA HIS A 59 17.34 15.19 -5.01
C HIS A 59 17.02 14.02 -4.07
N LEU A 60 17.45 14.08 -2.80
CA LEU A 60 17.09 13.07 -1.81
C LEU A 60 15.58 12.99 -1.59
N ALA A 61 14.87 14.12 -1.50
CA ALA A 61 13.42 14.15 -1.40
C ALA A 61 12.74 13.47 -2.61
N GLN A 62 13.29 13.68 -3.82
CA GLN A 62 12.83 12.97 -5.01
C GLN A 62 13.05 11.46 -4.92
N LEU A 63 14.17 11.00 -4.35
CA LEU A 63 14.42 9.58 -4.12
C LEU A 63 13.41 8.96 -3.15
N TYR A 64 13.00 9.68 -2.10
CA TYR A 64 11.88 9.25 -1.26
C TYR A 64 10.59 9.12 -2.06
N ALA A 65 10.24 10.15 -2.83
CA ALA A 65 9.03 10.15 -3.66
C ALA A 65 9.02 9.00 -4.69
N PHE A 66 10.18 8.63 -5.22
CA PHE A 66 10.34 7.51 -6.15
C PHE A 66 10.49 6.14 -5.47
N THR A 67 10.29 6.05 -4.16
CA THR A 67 10.23 4.79 -3.44
C THR A 67 8.82 4.54 -2.88
N PRO A 68 7.77 4.49 -3.74
CA PRO A 68 6.37 4.40 -3.29
C PRO A 68 6.05 3.08 -2.60
N VAL A 69 6.89 2.05 -2.77
CA VAL A 69 6.73 0.75 -2.10
C VAL A 69 6.78 0.83 -0.57
N MET A 70 7.20 1.96 -0.02
CA MET A 70 7.09 2.22 1.42
C MET A 70 5.64 2.43 1.86
N VAL A 71 4.83 3.02 1.00
CA VAL A 71 3.42 3.35 1.25
C VAL A 71 2.52 2.45 0.41
N GLN A 72 2.89 2.28 -0.86
CA GLN A 72 2.11 1.55 -1.84
C GLN A 72 2.75 0.20 -2.10
N ASP A 73 2.19 -0.82 -1.55
CA ASP A 73 2.65 -2.17 -1.81
C ASP A 73 2.38 -2.61 -3.26
N CYS A 74 1.50 -1.91 -3.94
CA CYS A 74 1.23 -2.02 -5.38
C CYS A 74 1.58 -0.71 -6.09
N PRO A 75 2.81 -0.50 -6.52
CA PRO A 75 3.13 0.63 -7.38
C PRO A 75 2.38 0.50 -8.70
N ALA A 76 1.92 1.62 -9.22
CA ALA A 76 1.30 1.69 -10.53
C ALA A 76 2.18 1.09 -11.63
N SER A 77 1.58 0.72 -12.76
CA SER A 77 2.32 0.18 -13.90
C SER A 77 3.43 1.14 -14.35
N ALA A 78 4.50 0.60 -14.93
CA ALA A 78 5.67 1.37 -15.37
C ALA A 78 5.31 2.54 -16.33
N SER A 79 4.21 2.43 -17.07
CA SER A 79 3.74 3.47 -17.99
C SER A 79 3.22 4.74 -17.29
N THR A 80 2.76 4.60 -16.05
CA THR A 80 2.28 5.72 -15.25
C THR A 80 3.36 6.29 -14.31
N TRP A 81 4.52 5.63 -14.21
CA TRP A 81 5.55 5.97 -13.22
C TRP A 81 6.79 6.65 -13.78
N ASN A 82 6.83 6.91 -15.08
CA ASN A 82 7.97 7.51 -15.77
C ASN A 82 8.19 9.01 -15.48
N GLY A 83 7.96 9.49 -14.27
CA GLY A 83 8.19 10.89 -13.95
C GLY A 83 7.34 11.89 -14.76
N ALA A 84 6.93 11.49 -15.96
CA ALA A 84 6.06 12.28 -16.84
C ALA A 84 4.62 12.35 -16.36
N THR A 85 4.17 11.38 -15.58
CA THR A 85 2.80 11.35 -15.03
C THR A 85 2.67 12.06 -13.69
N LEU A 86 3.77 12.39 -13.05
CA LEU A 86 3.80 13.42 -12.02
C LEU A 86 3.73 14.83 -12.64
N ASN A 87 3.80 14.95 -13.97
CA ASN A 87 3.58 16.18 -14.69
C ASN A 87 2.07 16.47 -14.75
N ARG A 88 1.64 17.38 -13.94
CA ARG A 88 0.25 17.83 -13.72
C ARG A 88 -0.33 18.68 -14.82
N ASP A 89 0.43 19.00 -15.85
CA ASP A 89 -0.04 19.81 -16.98
C ASP A 89 -0.95 19.01 -17.94
N ASP A 90 -1.07 17.71 -17.70
CA ASP A 90 -2.02 16.87 -18.43
C ASP A 90 -3.35 16.78 -17.66
N ASN A 91 -4.29 17.66 -17.99
CA ASN A 91 -5.68 17.64 -17.54
C ASN A 91 -6.49 16.43 -18.07
N SER A 92 -5.84 15.33 -18.45
CA SER A 92 -6.54 14.16 -18.91
C SER A 92 -7.21 13.42 -17.74
N TRP A 93 -8.44 12.97 -17.97
CA TRP A 93 -9.17 12.12 -17.01
C TRP A 93 -8.41 10.83 -16.66
N GLY A 94 -7.50 10.40 -17.54
CA GLY A 94 -6.62 9.26 -17.30
C GLY A 94 -5.63 9.47 -16.16
N VAL A 95 -5.17 10.70 -15.96
CA VAL A 95 -4.32 11.08 -14.80
C VAL A 95 -5.12 10.99 -13.50
N TRP A 96 -6.40 11.36 -13.53
CA TRP A 96 -7.30 11.27 -12.37
C TRP A 96 -7.59 9.82 -11.97
N MET A 97 -7.85 8.96 -12.93
CA MET A 97 -8.08 7.53 -12.70
C MET A 97 -6.77 6.80 -12.37
N GLY A 98 -5.67 7.15 -13.01
CA GLY A 98 -4.35 6.59 -12.71
C GLY A 98 -3.80 7.04 -11.36
N GLN A 99 -4.16 8.23 -10.88
CA GLN A 99 -3.83 8.68 -9.53
C GLN A 99 -4.67 7.97 -8.47
N SER A 100 -5.95 7.69 -8.74
CA SER A 100 -6.75 6.87 -7.86
C SER A 100 -6.21 5.44 -7.77
N GLU A 101 -5.76 4.87 -8.87
CA GLU A 101 -5.07 3.58 -8.88
C GLU A 101 -3.73 3.61 -8.13
N GLN A 102 -2.98 4.71 -8.17
CA GLN A 102 -1.76 4.89 -7.37
C GLN A 102 -2.06 5.07 -5.90
N ILE A 103 -3.11 5.79 -5.57
CA ILE A 103 -3.54 6.07 -4.21
C ILE A 103 -4.19 4.83 -3.59
N GLU A 104 -4.96 4.10 -4.35
CA GLU A 104 -5.50 2.80 -3.99
C GLU A 104 -4.43 1.72 -3.96
N GLY A 105 -3.34 1.89 -4.69
CA GLY A 105 -2.22 0.96 -4.77
C GLY A 105 -1.61 0.63 -3.42
N SER A 106 -1.63 1.56 -2.46
CA SER A 106 -1.10 1.35 -1.11
C SER A 106 -1.84 0.25 -0.34
N THR A 107 -3.09 -0.02 -0.71
CA THR A 107 -4.00 -0.87 0.06
C THR A 107 -4.49 -2.09 -0.70
N ARG A 108 -4.13 -2.21 -1.98
CA ARG A 108 -4.64 -3.29 -2.83
C ARG A 108 -4.14 -4.68 -2.46
N SER A 109 -3.07 -4.81 -1.67
CA SER A 109 -2.68 -6.13 -1.18
C SER A 109 -3.75 -6.75 -0.26
N MET A 110 -4.60 -5.96 0.39
CA MET A 110 -5.72 -6.49 1.16
C MET A 110 -6.84 -7.09 0.29
N GLU A 111 -7.00 -6.64 -0.97
CA GLU A 111 -7.94 -7.27 -1.91
C GLU A 111 -7.48 -8.66 -2.34
N LEU A 112 -6.17 -8.90 -2.36
CA LEU A 112 -5.59 -10.20 -2.70
C LEU A 112 -5.58 -11.17 -1.52
N ALA A 113 -5.91 -10.69 -0.32
CA ALA A 113 -6.03 -11.47 0.90
C ALA A 113 -7.49 -11.93 1.14
N ASP A 114 -7.72 -12.46 2.32
CA ASP A 114 -9.03 -12.84 2.85
C ASP A 114 -9.68 -11.71 3.67
N GLU A 115 -9.18 -10.47 3.54
CA GLU A 115 -9.69 -9.31 4.28
C GLU A 115 -10.87 -8.65 3.59
N THR A 116 -10.72 -8.34 2.30
CA THR A 116 -11.70 -7.51 1.57
C THR A 116 -11.94 -7.99 0.14
N CYS A 117 -13.08 -7.58 -0.43
CA CYS A 117 -13.27 -7.51 -1.87
C CYS A 117 -13.35 -6.05 -2.34
N TYR A 118 -13.11 -5.85 -3.63
CA TYR A 118 -13.17 -4.55 -4.27
C TYR A 118 -14.54 -4.26 -4.87
N ASN A 119 -15.01 -3.03 -4.73
CA ASN A 119 -16.37 -2.62 -5.10
C ASN A 119 -16.65 -2.66 -6.61
N PHE A 120 -15.68 -2.34 -7.46
CA PHE A 120 -15.91 -2.20 -8.92
C PHE A 120 -15.99 -3.52 -9.69
N GLY A 121 -16.13 -4.65 -9.02
CA GLY A 121 -16.54 -5.91 -9.61
C GLY A 121 -15.51 -6.57 -10.52
N ALA A 122 -15.99 -7.52 -11.31
CA ALA A 122 -15.27 -8.50 -12.09
C ALA A 122 -14.34 -7.98 -13.22
N GLN A 123 -14.25 -6.70 -13.43
CA GLN A 123 -13.60 -6.11 -14.60
C GLN A 123 -12.24 -5.47 -14.32
N THR A 124 -11.81 -5.43 -13.07
CA THR A 124 -10.46 -4.93 -12.76
C THR A 124 -9.44 -6.05 -12.89
N ASP A 125 -8.23 -5.64 -13.17
CA ASP A 125 -7.08 -6.53 -13.32
C ASP A 125 -6.79 -7.32 -12.04
N PHE A 126 -7.09 -6.75 -10.88
CA PHE A 126 -6.99 -7.41 -9.59
C PHE A 126 -7.98 -8.56 -9.41
N ASN A 127 -9.22 -8.40 -9.88
CA ASN A 127 -10.18 -9.49 -9.87
C ASN A 127 -9.76 -10.62 -10.81
N THR A 128 -9.10 -10.29 -11.91
CA THR A 128 -8.49 -11.28 -12.80
C THR A 128 -7.37 -12.02 -12.07
N LEU A 129 -6.49 -11.30 -11.40
CA LEU A 129 -5.41 -11.88 -10.60
C LEU A 129 -5.94 -12.75 -9.46
N LYS A 130 -6.96 -12.29 -8.75
CA LYS A 130 -7.60 -13.01 -7.66
C LYS A 130 -8.29 -14.29 -8.12
N ARG A 131 -8.83 -14.33 -9.36
CA ARG A 131 -9.54 -15.48 -9.94
C ARG A 131 -8.61 -16.51 -10.57
N TYR A 132 -7.55 -16.06 -11.22
CA TYR A 132 -6.73 -16.95 -12.08
C TYR A 132 -5.29 -17.08 -11.58
N GLY A 133 -4.91 -16.31 -10.57
CA GLY A 133 -3.52 -16.17 -10.16
C GLY A 133 -2.66 -15.46 -11.20
N TYR A 134 -1.39 -15.25 -10.88
CA TYR A 134 -0.42 -14.62 -11.78
C TYR A 134 -0.15 -15.47 -13.03
N GLN A 135 -0.10 -14.78 -14.16
CA GLN A 135 0.34 -15.34 -15.44
C GLN A 135 1.67 -14.70 -15.85
N VAL A 136 2.42 -15.37 -16.74
CA VAL A 136 3.79 -14.97 -17.11
C VAL A 136 3.92 -13.56 -17.69
N ASN A 137 2.86 -13.07 -18.32
CA ASN A 137 2.84 -11.74 -18.95
C ASN A 137 2.02 -10.71 -18.17
N ASP A 138 1.53 -11.04 -16.97
CA ASP A 138 0.80 -10.08 -16.16
C ASP A 138 1.69 -8.93 -15.73
N THR A 139 1.15 -7.73 -15.79
CA THR A 139 1.86 -6.49 -15.42
C THR A 139 1.46 -5.96 -14.06
N TYR A 140 0.43 -6.55 -13.45
CA TYR A 140 -0.10 -6.09 -12.18
C TYR A 140 0.82 -6.35 -11.00
N PHE A 141 0.87 -5.42 -10.08
CA PHE A 141 1.63 -5.55 -8.84
C PHE A 141 3.15 -5.68 -9.04
N GLN A 142 3.62 -5.50 -10.26
CA GLN A 142 5.03 -5.65 -10.61
C GLN A 142 5.86 -4.43 -10.21
N TRP A 143 7.07 -4.70 -9.75
CA TRP A 143 8.00 -3.63 -9.39
C TRP A 143 9.45 -3.92 -9.82
N TRP A 144 9.64 -4.49 -11.02
CA TRP A 144 10.97 -4.82 -11.51
C TRP A 144 11.67 -3.64 -12.19
N GLY A 145 11.08 -3.09 -13.25
CA GLY A 145 11.69 -2.00 -14.02
C GLY A 145 11.87 -0.74 -13.18
N ASN A 146 10.81 -0.36 -12.45
CA ASN A 146 10.84 0.81 -11.56
C ASN A 146 11.83 0.63 -10.40
N ALA A 147 11.95 -0.59 -9.86
CA ALA A 147 12.92 -0.89 -8.81
C ALA A 147 14.35 -0.65 -9.29
N TYR A 148 14.75 -1.21 -10.43
CA TYR A 148 16.11 -1.03 -10.94
C TYR A 148 16.39 0.39 -11.40
N TYR A 149 15.39 1.10 -11.93
CA TYR A 149 15.53 2.54 -12.17
C TYR A 149 15.83 3.30 -10.87
N GLN A 150 15.07 3.03 -9.82
CA GLN A 150 15.26 3.67 -8.52
C GLN A 150 16.58 3.24 -7.85
N ILE A 151 16.94 1.96 -7.89
CA ILE A 151 18.21 1.45 -7.37
C ILE A 151 19.41 2.13 -8.06
N ARG A 152 19.33 2.34 -9.39
CA ARG A 152 20.36 3.10 -10.12
C ARG A 152 20.47 4.52 -9.60
N ASN A 153 19.35 5.23 -9.39
CA ASN A 153 19.36 6.60 -8.87
C ASN A 153 19.94 6.66 -7.46
N LEU A 154 19.59 5.68 -6.60
CA LEU A 154 20.13 5.57 -5.25
C LEU A 154 21.63 5.28 -5.25
N ASN A 155 22.11 4.37 -6.11
CA ASN A 155 23.54 4.12 -6.29
C ASN A 155 24.26 5.38 -6.75
N SER A 156 23.71 6.09 -7.76
CA SER A 156 24.27 7.36 -8.26
C SER A 156 24.32 8.43 -7.19
N PHE A 157 23.28 8.53 -6.35
CA PHE A 157 23.29 9.46 -5.22
C PHE A 157 24.41 9.14 -4.24
N MET A 158 24.56 7.87 -3.85
CA MET A 158 25.61 7.45 -2.90
C MET A 158 27.01 7.67 -3.45
N ASP A 159 27.26 7.39 -4.72
CA ASP A 159 28.56 7.62 -5.37
C ASP A 159 28.93 9.10 -5.46
N ASN A 160 27.95 9.96 -5.64
CA ASN A 160 28.21 11.39 -5.82
C ASN A 160 28.25 12.14 -4.49
N ILE A 161 27.43 11.76 -3.50
CA ILE A 161 27.47 12.39 -2.17
C ILE A 161 28.85 12.20 -1.50
N ASP A 162 29.54 11.09 -1.76
CA ASP A 162 30.87 10.81 -1.24
C ASP A 162 31.91 11.84 -1.73
N LYS A 163 31.69 12.43 -2.91
CA LYS A 163 32.59 13.43 -3.52
C LYS A 163 32.36 14.84 -2.99
N THR A 164 31.28 15.06 -2.22
CA THR A 164 30.95 16.37 -1.65
C THR A 164 31.71 16.63 -0.35
N THR A 165 31.75 17.90 0.04
CA THR A 165 32.35 18.35 1.31
C THR A 165 31.29 18.61 2.40
N LEU A 166 30.05 18.15 2.19
CA LEU A 166 28.99 18.32 3.17
C LEU A 166 29.31 17.61 4.48
N GLU A 167 29.02 18.28 5.59
CA GLU A 167 29.23 17.73 6.93
C GLU A 167 28.29 16.51 7.19
N ASP A 168 27.04 16.61 6.73
CA ASP A 168 26.00 15.59 6.93
C ASP A 168 25.97 14.48 5.86
N LYS A 169 26.99 14.38 5.00
CA LYS A 169 26.98 13.46 3.85
C LYS A 169 26.74 11.99 4.22
N GLU A 170 27.32 11.52 5.32
CA GLU A 170 27.16 10.13 5.76
C GLU A 170 25.70 9.84 6.18
N LYS A 171 25.04 10.79 6.83
CA LYS A 171 23.60 10.71 7.15
C LYS A 171 22.75 10.66 5.88
N LEU A 172 23.00 11.54 4.91
CA LEU A 172 22.24 11.55 3.65
C LEU A 172 22.48 10.28 2.83
N LYS A 173 23.71 9.76 2.85
CA LYS A 173 24.05 8.47 2.25
C LYS A 173 23.32 7.31 2.94
N ALA A 174 23.21 7.32 4.26
CA ALA A 174 22.50 6.32 5.03
C ALA A 174 20.99 6.31 4.73
N GLU A 175 20.38 7.47 4.47
CA GLU A 175 18.99 7.54 4.01
C GLU A 175 18.83 6.89 2.63
N ALA A 176 19.72 7.16 1.68
CA ALA A 176 19.71 6.51 0.38
C ALA A 176 19.93 4.98 0.48
N ARG A 177 20.80 4.55 1.39
CA ARG A 177 21.04 3.13 1.72
C ARG A 177 19.76 2.45 2.26
N PHE A 178 19.07 3.09 3.19
CA PHE A 178 17.77 2.62 3.69
C PHE A 178 16.74 2.47 2.57
N LEU A 179 16.62 3.46 1.70
CA LEU A 179 15.70 3.41 0.56
C LEU A 179 16.06 2.27 -0.40
N ARG A 180 17.36 2.02 -0.65
CA ARG A 180 17.82 0.90 -1.47
C ARG A 180 17.46 -0.45 -0.84
N ALA A 181 17.67 -0.60 0.47
CA ALA A 181 17.25 -1.79 1.20
C ALA A 181 15.74 -2.02 1.07
N PHE A 182 14.94 -0.96 1.17
CA PHE A 182 13.48 -1.06 1.01
C PHE A 182 13.08 -1.48 -0.41
N CYS A 183 13.75 -0.95 -1.44
CA CYS A 183 13.55 -1.36 -2.83
C CYS A 183 13.83 -2.87 -3.00
N TYR A 184 14.94 -3.36 -2.49
CA TYR A 184 15.27 -4.79 -2.58
C TYR A 184 14.33 -5.66 -1.76
N PHE A 185 13.88 -5.21 -0.58
CA PHE A 185 12.85 -5.93 0.18
C PHE A 185 11.54 -6.07 -0.60
N ALA A 186 11.10 -4.99 -1.24
CA ALA A 186 9.92 -5.02 -2.09
C ALA A 186 10.07 -5.98 -3.29
N MET A 187 11.28 -6.11 -3.84
CA MET A 187 11.56 -7.05 -4.93
C MET A 187 11.62 -8.50 -4.46
N VAL A 188 12.41 -8.78 -3.41
CA VAL A 188 12.63 -10.15 -2.95
C VAL A 188 11.35 -10.82 -2.48
N LYS A 189 10.49 -10.11 -1.77
CA LYS A 189 9.19 -10.66 -1.35
C LYS A 189 8.25 -10.99 -2.52
N ARG A 190 8.52 -10.42 -3.72
CA ARG A 190 7.76 -10.70 -4.96
C ARG A 190 8.37 -11.83 -5.75
N TYR A 191 9.66 -11.71 -6.08
CA TYR A 191 10.32 -12.53 -7.10
C TYR A 191 11.22 -13.62 -6.49
N GLY A 192 11.45 -13.59 -5.18
CA GLY A 192 12.53 -14.36 -4.57
C GLY A 192 13.89 -13.75 -4.90
N GLY A 193 14.90 -14.55 -5.21
CA GLY A 193 16.21 -14.02 -5.60
C GLY A 193 16.14 -13.10 -6.81
N VAL A 194 16.88 -11.99 -6.78
CA VAL A 194 16.99 -10.98 -7.86
C VAL A 194 18.44 -10.56 -8.05
N PRO A 195 18.84 -9.99 -9.19
CA PRO A 195 20.17 -9.40 -9.33
C PRO A 195 20.42 -8.31 -8.29
N LEU A 196 21.49 -8.44 -7.52
CA LEU A 196 21.96 -7.37 -6.62
C LEU A 196 22.91 -6.46 -7.40
N ILE A 197 22.52 -5.21 -7.57
CA ILE A 197 23.26 -4.17 -8.29
C ILE A 197 23.54 -3.04 -7.30
N THR A 198 24.80 -2.89 -6.91
CA THR A 198 25.26 -1.93 -5.89
C THR A 198 25.99 -0.73 -6.46
N ASP A 199 26.35 -0.81 -7.75
CA ASP A 199 27.14 0.21 -8.43
C ASP A 199 26.40 0.74 -9.66
N VAL A 200 26.78 1.93 -10.11
CA VAL A 200 26.23 2.53 -11.33
C VAL A 200 26.84 1.84 -12.56
N GLN A 201 26.02 1.09 -13.30
CA GLN A 201 26.44 0.46 -14.54
C GLN A 201 26.56 1.50 -15.66
N THR A 202 27.67 1.47 -16.40
CA THR A 202 27.91 2.29 -17.59
C THR A 202 27.64 1.47 -18.86
N ILE A 203 27.34 2.14 -19.97
CA ILE A 203 26.97 1.46 -21.24
C ILE A 203 28.11 0.63 -21.84
N ASP A 204 29.34 0.96 -21.50
CA ASP A 204 30.59 0.31 -21.93
C ASP A 204 31.08 -0.75 -20.93
N ALA A 205 30.32 -1.02 -19.86
CA ALA A 205 30.65 -2.05 -18.90
C ALA A 205 30.64 -3.45 -19.55
N ASP A 206 31.39 -4.37 -18.94
CA ASP A 206 31.42 -5.77 -19.38
C ASP A 206 30.01 -6.41 -19.35
N SER A 207 29.77 -7.34 -20.26
CA SER A 207 28.47 -8.02 -20.37
C SER A 207 28.07 -8.78 -19.10
N THR A 208 29.00 -9.16 -18.25
CA THR A 208 28.72 -9.79 -16.96
C THR A 208 28.15 -8.80 -15.94
N VAL A 209 28.54 -7.54 -16.04
CA VAL A 209 28.03 -6.42 -15.24
C VAL A 209 26.67 -5.96 -15.78
N LEU A 210 26.54 -5.83 -17.12
CA LEU A 210 25.29 -5.37 -17.76
C LEU A 210 24.16 -6.40 -17.66
N TYR A 211 24.49 -7.69 -17.71
CA TYR A 211 23.53 -8.80 -17.65
C TYR A 211 23.84 -9.72 -16.47
N PRO A 212 23.62 -9.26 -15.21
CA PRO A 212 23.91 -10.04 -14.03
C PRO A 212 22.93 -11.21 -13.89
N ARG A 213 23.38 -12.27 -13.25
CA ARG A 213 22.52 -13.38 -12.81
C ARG A 213 21.69 -12.93 -11.60
N ARG A 214 20.62 -13.64 -11.31
CA ARG A 214 19.91 -13.52 -10.05
C ARG A 214 20.82 -14.00 -8.90
N SER A 215 20.88 -13.22 -7.83
CA SER A 215 21.39 -13.68 -6.53
C SER A 215 20.34 -14.56 -5.87
N SER A 216 20.73 -15.46 -4.97
CA SER A 216 19.76 -16.28 -4.25
C SER A 216 18.85 -15.41 -3.35
N GLU A 217 17.68 -15.93 -3.05
CA GLU A 217 16.74 -15.26 -2.13
C GLU A 217 17.41 -14.99 -0.79
N LYS A 218 18.19 -15.95 -0.28
CA LYS A 218 19.01 -15.78 0.92
C LYS A 218 19.98 -14.61 0.80
N GLN A 219 20.78 -14.54 -0.28
CA GLN A 219 21.70 -13.43 -0.49
C GLN A 219 21.01 -12.07 -0.55
N CYS A 220 19.80 -12.02 -1.11
CA CYS A 220 19.02 -10.78 -1.15
C CYS A 220 18.57 -10.35 0.25
N TYR A 221 18.09 -11.28 1.08
CA TYR A 221 17.71 -10.94 2.46
C TYR A 221 18.93 -10.59 3.32
N ASP A 222 20.03 -11.31 3.19
CA ASP A 222 21.29 -10.98 3.90
C ASP A 222 21.76 -9.57 3.53
N PHE A 223 21.71 -9.21 2.25
CA PHE A 223 22.04 -7.87 1.78
C PHE A 223 21.13 -6.79 2.38
N ILE A 224 19.81 -7.01 2.40
CA ILE A 224 18.84 -6.06 2.95
C ILE A 224 19.11 -5.83 4.44
N ILE A 225 19.34 -6.89 5.20
CA ILE A 225 19.60 -6.83 6.64
C ILE A 225 20.91 -6.07 6.91
N ASP A 226 21.97 -6.38 6.17
CA ASP A 226 23.28 -5.70 6.28
C ASP A 226 23.17 -4.20 5.90
N GLU A 227 22.41 -3.85 4.86
CA GLU A 227 22.15 -2.45 4.49
C GLU A 227 21.36 -1.70 5.57
N CYS A 228 20.38 -2.36 6.21
CA CYS A 228 19.62 -1.76 7.32
C CYS A 228 20.51 -1.54 8.57
N GLU A 229 21.34 -2.51 8.93
CA GLU A 229 22.26 -2.36 10.07
C GLU A 229 23.28 -1.23 9.83
N LYS A 230 23.88 -1.15 8.63
CA LYS A 230 24.76 -0.06 8.23
C LYS A 230 24.05 1.30 8.27
N ALA A 231 22.85 1.37 7.71
CA ALA A 231 22.06 2.60 7.77
C ALA A 231 21.74 3.02 9.21
N ALA A 232 21.40 2.06 10.09
CA ALA A 232 21.08 2.34 11.47
C ALA A 232 22.27 2.86 12.28
N GLN A 233 23.51 2.56 11.89
CA GLN A 233 24.71 3.08 12.55
C GLN A 233 24.94 4.57 12.25
N GLU A 234 24.59 5.02 11.06
CA GLU A 234 24.84 6.36 10.56
C GLU A 234 23.62 7.29 10.70
N LEU A 235 22.40 6.74 10.69
CA LEU A 235 21.16 7.50 10.84
C LEU A 235 20.98 8.01 12.27
N PRO A 236 20.47 9.26 12.43
CA PRO A 236 20.20 9.80 13.76
C PRO A 236 19.02 9.09 14.43
N ALA A 237 19.05 9.09 15.76
CA ALA A 237 17.93 8.57 16.56
C ALA A 237 16.68 9.46 16.52
N GLN A 238 16.82 10.72 16.14
CA GLN A 238 15.73 11.68 15.92
C GLN A 238 15.91 12.32 14.55
N GLN A 239 14.85 12.31 13.76
CA GLN A 239 14.83 12.80 12.39
C GLN A 239 13.51 13.55 12.15
N GLU A 240 13.49 14.36 11.12
CA GLU A 240 12.24 14.97 10.63
C GLU A 240 11.21 13.88 10.28
N THR A 241 9.94 14.15 10.61
CA THR A 241 8.86 13.22 10.31
C THR A 241 8.79 12.94 8.80
N GLY A 242 8.73 11.66 8.44
CA GLY A 242 8.73 11.19 7.05
C GLY A 242 10.11 10.80 6.53
N ARG A 243 11.20 11.20 7.20
CA ARG A 243 12.56 10.78 6.85
C ARG A 243 13.01 9.58 7.67
N ALA A 244 13.89 8.76 7.10
CA ALA A 244 14.40 7.57 7.76
C ALA A 244 15.26 7.92 8.98
N SER A 245 14.92 7.37 10.12
CA SER A 245 15.70 7.39 11.34
C SER A 245 16.38 6.04 11.57
N LYS A 246 17.32 5.97 12.50
CA LYS A 246 17.89 4.71 13.00
C LYS A 246 16.82 3.66 13.31
N TRP A 247 15.68 4.08 13.86
CA TRP A 247 14.59 3.19 14.25
C TRP A 247 13.82 2.65 13.05
N ALA A 248 13.68 3.44 11.99
CA ALA A 248 13.10 2.99 10.73
C ALA A 248 13.97 1.91 10.08
N ALA A 249 15.30 2.05 10.14
CA ALA A 249 16.22 1.04 9.62
C ALA A 249 16.10 -0.28 10.41
N TYR A 250 16.08 -0.25 11.74
CA TYR A 250 15.83 -1.45 12.55
C TYR A 250 14.43 -2.04 12.36
N ALA A 251 13.42 -1.22 12.08
CA ALA A 251 12.09 -1.71 11.78
C ALA A 251 12.04 -2.49 10.44
N LEU A 252 12.71 -1.98 9.40
CA LEU A 252 12.86 -2.70 8.13
C LEU A 252 13.68 -3.98 8.29
N GLU A 253 14.79 -3.93 9.04
CA GLU A 253 15.60 -5.10 9.39
C GLU A 253 14.74 -6.18 10.05
N SER A 254 13.95 -5.80 11.07
CA SER A 254 13.08 -6.74 11.78
C SER A 254 12.05 -7.40 10.86
N ARG A 255 11.44 -6.60 9.98
CA ARG A 255 10.45 -7.10 9.01
C ARG A 255 11.10 -8.04 7.99
N ALA A 256 12.26 -7.68 7.44
CA ALA A 256 12.98 -8.49 6.47
C ALA A 256 13.48 -9.82 7.09
N ALA A 257 14.07 -9.75 8.28
CA ALA A 257 14.52 -10.93 9.01
C ALA A 257 13.35 -11.87 9.38
N LEU A 258 12.19 -11.32 9.80
CA LEU A 258 10.99 -12.11 10.06
C LEU A 258 10.50 -12.85 8.81
N PHE A 259 10.53 -12.19 7.65
CA PHE A 259 10.20 -12.82 6.37
C PHE A 259 11.15 -13.96 6.03
N ALA A 260 12.46 -13.71 6.12
CA ALA A 260 13.48 -14.71 5.86
C ALA A 260 13.34 -15.94 6.78
N GLY A 261 13.16 -15.71 8.09
CA GLY A 261 12.92 -16.78 9.07
C GLY A 261 11.68 -17.62 8.76
N SER A 262 10.58 -16.94 8.38
CA SER A 262 9.34 -17.63 8.00
C SER A 262 9.50 -18.45 6.73
N ILE A 263 10.17 -17.92 5.70
CA ILE A 263 10.41 -18.64 4.45
C ILE A 263 11.35 -19.83 4.69
N ALA A 264 12.35 -19.68 5.55
CA ALA A 264 13.22 -20.77 5.96
C ALA A 264 12.46 -21.90 6.67
N GLN A 265 11.53 -21.53 7.55
CA GLN A 265 10.77 -22.49 8.35
C GLN A 265 9.67 -23.20 7.55
N TRP A 266 8.95 -22.48 6.71
CA TRP A 266 7.73 -22.97 6.05
C TRP A 266 7.88 -23.19 4.55
N GLY A 267 8.90 -22.60 3.94
CA GLY A 267 9.22 -22.77 2.53
C GLY A 267 10.13 -23.96 2.27
N HIS A 268 10.55 -24.09 1.04
CA HIS A 268 11.56 -25.07 0.63
C HIS A 268 12.42 -24.48 -0.48
N GLN A 269 13.64 -24.99 -0.60
CA GLN A 269 14.56 -24.54 -1.64
C GLN A 269 14.11 -25.05 -3.01
N GLN A 270 14.24 -24.19 -4.02
CA GLN A 270 13.91 -24.47 -5.42
C GLN A 270 15.01 -23.86 -6.31
N LEU A 271 15.10 -24.32 -7.56
CA LEU A 271 16.06 -23.84 -8.56
C LEU A 271 17.50 -23.85 -8.01
N ASP A 272 17.93 -24.99 -7.48
CA ASP A 272 19.28 -25.19 -6.91
C ASP A 272 19.66 -24.13 -5.84
N GLY A 273 18.70 -23.76 -5.01
CA GLY A 273 18.89 -22.79 -3.92
C GLY A 273 18.76 -21.32 -4.33
N LEU A 274 18.34 -21.04 -5.57
CA LEU A 274 18.02 -19.68 -5.99
C LEU A 274 16.82 -19.12 -5.22
N LEU A 275 15.84 -19.97 -4.90
CA LEU A 275 14.66 -19.65 -4.10
C LEU A 275 14.64 -20.45 -2.80
N GLY A 276 14.08 -19.85 -1.76
CA GLY A 276 13.97 -20.46 -0.45
C GLY A 276 15.28 -20.51 0.32
N PHE A 277 15.21 -21.12 1.50
CA PHE A 277 16.32 -21.21 2.47
C PHE A 277 16.45 -22.65 2.95
N ALA A 278 17.59 -22.99 3.53
CA ALA A 278 17.70 -24.20 4.32
C ALA A 278 16.89 -24.02 5.63
N PRO A 279 16.12 -25.03 6.08
CA PRO A 279 15.33 -24.92 7.32
C PRO A 279 16.17 -24.58 8.55
N ALA A 280 17.45 -24.96 8.57
CA ALA A 280 18.39 -24.63 9.64
C ALA A 280 18.67 -23.12 9.78
N ASP A 281 18.42 -22.32 8.74
CA ASP A 281 18.62 -20.88 8.77
C ASP A 281 17.51 -20.15 9.56
N ALA A 282 16.35 -20.77 9.82
CA ALA A 282 15.18 -20.11 10.40
C ALA A 282 15.49 -19.41 11.72
N ASN A 283 16.10 -20.11 12.67
CA ASN A 283 16.42 -19.56 13.99
C ASN A 283 17.39 -18.36 13.92
N HIS A 284 18.33 -18.38 12.98
CA HIS A 284 19.24 -17.26 12.75
C HIS A 284 18.46 -15.98 12.39
N TYR A 285 17.54 -16.06 11.45
CA TYR A 285 16.75 -14.89 11.05
C TYR A 285 15.73 -14.47 12.09
N TYR A 286 15.13 -15.39 12.83
CA TYR A 286 14.28 -15.03 13.96
C TYR A 286 15.08 -14.32 15.07
N GLN A 287 16.33 -14.72 15.30
CA GLN A 287 17.19 -14.02 16.25
C GLN A 287 17.51 -12.59 15.76
N LEU A 288 17.85 -12.39 14.49
CA LEU A 288 18.07 -11.05 13.93
C LEU A 288 16.81 -10.18 14.04
N CYS A 289 15.64 -10.72 13.75
CA CYS A 289 14.37 -10.03 13.93
C CYS A 289 14.16 -9.62 15.39
N TYR A 290 14.35 -10.56 16.32
CA TYR A 290 14.22 -10.32 17.76
C TYR A 290 15.14 -9.21 18.24
N ASP A 291 16.41 -9.23 17.83
CA ASP A 291 17.42 -8.26 18.23
C ASP A 291 17.13 -6.86 17.69
N ALA A 292 16.73 -6.76 16.42
CA ALA A 292 16.33 -5.49 15.81
C ALA A 292 15.10 -4.88 16.52
N CYS A 293 14.07 -5.68 16.81
CA CYS A 293 12.92 -5.25 17.60
C CYS A 293 13.34 -4.80 19.01
N ASN A 294 14.23 -5.55 19.63
CA ASN A 294 14.71 -5.27 21.00
C ASN A 294 15.44 -3.92 21.08
N LYS A 295 16.27 -3.57 20.07
CA LYS A 295 16.90 -2.24 19.96
C LYS A 295 15.85 -1.12 19.99
N ILE A 296 14.72 -1.28 19.26
CA ILE A 296 13.63 -0.30 19.24
C ILE A 296 12.89 -0.24 20.57
N ILE A 297 12.52 -1.39 21.14
CA ILE A 297 11.76 -1.49 22.39
C ILE A 297 12.56 -0.90 23.56
N GLN A 298 13.83 -1.26 23.68
CA GLN A 298 14.71 -0.77 24.75
C GLN A 298 15.03 0.72 24.63
N SER A 299 14.84 1.33 23.47
CA SER A 299 15.02 2.78 23.31
C SER A 299 14.05 3.60 24.17
N GLY A 300 12.89 3.03 24.53
CA GLY A 300 11.83 3.71 25.26
C GLY A 300 11.20 4.89 24.50
N LYS A 301 11.48 5.05 23.19
CA LYS A 301 11.01 6.19 22.39
C LYS A 301 9.60 6.00 21.85
N PHE A 302 9.15 4.77 21.74
CA PHE A 302 7.87 4.42 21.15
C PHE A 302 6.99 3.68 22.16
N ALA A 303 5.70 3.87 22.07
CA ALA A 303 4.72 3.19 22.91
C ALA A 303 3.41 3.00 22.18
N LEU A 304 2.63 2.00 22.56
CA LEU A 304 1.26 1.86 22.10
C LEU A 304 0.45 3.09 22.52
N TYR A 305 -0.24 3.70 21.59
CA TYR A 305 -1.14 4.81 21.90
C TYR A 305 -2.28 4.33 22.81
N ASN A 306 -2.40 4.92 24.00
CA ASN A 306 -3.42 4.55 24.98
C ASN A 306 -3.76 5.76 25.88
N LYS A 307 -4.29 6.84 25.25
CA LYS A 307 -4.59 8.11 25.94
C LYS A 307 -6.09 8.36 26.10
N ASP A 308 -6.94 7.65 25.35
CA ASP A 308 -8.38 7.83 25.39
C ASP A 308 -9.03 6.69 26.20
N ALA A 309 -10.04 7.03 27.02
CA ALA A 309 -10.75 6.06 27.85
C ALA A 309 -11.63 5.12 27.00
N ASP A 310 -12.32 5.67 25.99
CA ASP A 310 -13.07 4.87 25.03
C ASP A 310 -12.10 4.13 24.09
N LYS A 311 -12.19 2.81 24.05
CA LYS A 311 -11.21 1.97 23.34
C LYS A 311 -11.36 2.05 21.82
N VAL A 312 -12.54 2.33 21.29
CA VAL A 312 -12.77 2.57 19.87
C VAL A 312 -12.07 3.86 19.44
N THR A 313 -12.33 4.96 20.15
CA THR A 313 -11.69 6.26 19.93
C THR A 313 -10.18 6.16 20.10
N ASN A 314 -9.73 5.46 21.15
CA ASN A 314 -8.31 5.26 21.42
C ASN A 314 -7.59 4.57 20.24
N TYR A 315 -8.18 3.50 19.70
CA TYR A 315 -7.57 2.81 18.58
C TYR A 315 -7.63 3.64 17.28
N ARG A 316 -8.73 4.31 17.00
CA ARG A 316 -8.82 5.23 15.86
C ARG A 316 -7.75 6.33 15.91
N ASN A 317 -7.47 6.86 17.11
CA ASN A 317 -6.48 7.90 17.30
C ASN A 317 -5.03 7.44 17.09
N VAL A 318 -4.75 6.13 17.00
CA VAL A 318 -3.46 5.63 16.50
C VAL A 318 -3.19 6.14 15.07
N PHE A 319 -4.23 6.26 14.26
CA PHE A 319 -4.14 6.65 12.86
C PHE A 319 -4.47 8.12 12.63
N LEU A 320 -5.41 8.68 13.37
CA LEU A 320 -5.89 10.06 13.18
C LEU A 320 -5.04 11.12 13.88
N LYS A 321 -4.35 10.77 14.97
CA LYS A 321 -3.50 11.73 15.70
C LYS A 321 -2.07 11.67 15.17
N LYS A 322 -1.61 12.82 14.66
CA LYS A 322 -0.23 12.97 14.22
C LYS A 322 0.73 12.95 15.41
N ASP A 323 1.94 12.46 15.18
CA ASP A 323 3.04 12.46 16.15
C ASP A 323 2.65 11.86 17.52
N ASN A 324 1.86 10.79 17.48
CA ASN A 324 1.23 10.19 18.67
C ASN A 324 2.17 9.30 19.50
N GLY A 325 3.40 9.07 19.05
CA GLY A 325 4.41 8.24 19.70
C GLY A 325 4.35 6.74 19.38
N GLU A 326 3.36 6.28 18.61
CA GLU A 326 3.32 4.88 18.12
C GLU A 326 3.98 4.74 16.75
N GLY A 327 3.90 5.75 15.89
CA GLY A 327 4.55 5.75 14.57
C GLY A 327 6.08 5.72 14.68
N VAL A 328 6.72 4.70 14.11
CA VAL A 328 8.19 4.60 13.99
C VAL A 328 8.68 5.30 12.73
N MET A 329 7.96 5.11 11.64
CA MET A 329 8.12 5.85 10.40
C MET A 329 6.75 6.03 9.76
N VAL A 330 6.45 7.25 9.34
CA VAL A 330 5.17 7.59 8.72
C VAL A 330 5.40 8.30 7.39
N TRP A 331 4.46 8.13 6.47
CA TRP A 331 4.36 9.00 5.31
C TRP A 331 3.40 10.13 5.65
N ARG A 332 3.94 11.35 5.74
CA ARG A 332 3.19 12.53 6.16
C ARG A 332 2.29 13.04 5.02
N HIS A 333 0.99 13.23 5.32
CA HIS A 333 0.05 13.93 4.45
C HIS A 333 -0.36 15.25 5.08
N THR A 334 -0.22 16.36 4.35
CA THR A 334 -0.42 17.72 4.89
C THR A 334 -1.73 18.37 4.47
N GLY A 335 -2.55 17.68 3.68
CA GLY A 335 -3.86 18.20 3.23
C GLY A 335 -3.92 18.54 1.75
N PRO A 336 -4.95 19.28 1.33
CA PRO A 336 -5.26 19.47 -0.07
C PRO A 336 -4.20 20.34 -0.76
N ASP A 337 -3.21 19.70 -1.31
CA ASP A 337 -2.18 20.34 -2.11
C ASP A 337 -2.18 19.85 -3.57
N TRP A 338 -3.39 19.67 -4.09
CA TRP A 338 -3.57 19.24 -5.48
C TRP A 338 -3.08 20.28 -6.50
N GLN A 339 -2.91 21.55 -6.08
CA GLN A 339 -2.44 22.63 -6.94
C GLN A 339 -0.91 22.78 -6.98
N SER A 340 -0.21 22.41 -5.92
CA SER A 340 1.22 22.70 -5.77
C SER A 340 2.15 21.59 -6.20
N GLY A 341 1.67 20.47 -6.70
CA GLY A 341 2.53 19.41 -7.18
C GLY A 341 3.06 18.45 -6.09
N GLY A 342 2.55 18.54 -4.85
CA GLY A 342 3.01 17.71 -3.75
C GLY A 342 2.82 16.22 -3.98
N THR A 343 3.80 15.43 -3.61
CA THR A 343 3.78 13.97 -3.67
C THR A 343 2.97 13.35 -2.53
N GLY A 344 2.43 14.18 -1.64
CA GLY A 344 1.67 13.79 -0.45
C GLY A 344 0.18 13.60 -0.67
N LEU A 345 -0.26 13.41 -1.90
CA LEU A 345 -1.67 13.29 -2.24
C LEU A 345 -2.21 11.91 -1.84
N TRP A 346 -3.24 11.88 -1.01
CA TRP A 346 -3.92 10.66 -0.62
C TRP A 346 -5.44 10.87 -0.65
N SER A 347 -6.15 9.96 -1.32
CA SER A 347 -7.60 10.01 -1.49
C SER A 347 -8.33 8.96 -0.65
N TRP A 348 -7.72 8.49 0.43
CA TRP A 348 -8.25 7.41 1.26
C TRP A 348 -9.67 7.71 1.75
N ASP A 349 -9.89 8.91 2.29
CA ASP A 349 -11.20 9.29 2.80
C ASP A 349 -12.27 9.27 1.71
N MET A 350 -11.94 9.70 0.49
CA MET A 350 -12.88 9.66 -0.63
C MET A 350 -13.16 8.21 -1.08
N CYS A 351 -12.13 7.37 -1.09
CA CYS A 351 -12.24 5.99 -1.57
C CYS A 351 -13.00 5.10 -0.59
N GLU A 352 -12.82 5.29 0.72
CA GLU A 352 -13.34 4.37 1.73
C GLU A 352 -14.52 4.91 2.53
N CYS A 353 -14.84 6.21 2.45
CA CYS A 353 -15.98 6.76 3.18
C CYS A 353 -17.31 6.11 2.74
N PRO A 354 -18.32 6.08 3.62
CA PRO A 354 -19.65 5.63 3.25
C PRO A 354 -20.18 6.42 2.05
N ARG A 355 -20.61 5.73 1.03
CA ARG A 355 -20.95 6.29 -0.29
C ARG A 355 -21.88 7.49 -0.30
N PRO A 356 -22.92 7.59 0.53
CA PRO A 356 -23.76 8.78 0.57
C PRO A 356 -23.02 10.07 0.90
N SER A 357 -21.83 9.95 1.50
CA SER A 357 -20.99 11.09 1.89
C SER A 357 -19.96 11.45 0.82
N ALA A 358 -19.78 10.61 -0.20
CA ALA A 358 -18.80 10.80 -1.27
C ALA A 358 -19.47 11.18 -2.59
N TRP A 359 -18.73 11.85 -3.45
CA TRP A 359 -19.18 12.27 -4.77
C TRP A 359 -19.30 11.10 -5.77
N GLY A 360 -20.20 10.14 -5.48
CA GLY A 360 -20.44 8.97 -6.34
C GLY A 360 -19.36 7.88 -6.25
N VAL A 361 -18.34 8.05 -5.46
CA VAL A 361 -17.29 7.08 -5.13
C VAL A 361 -17.36 6.74 -3.64
N GLY A 362 -16.48 5.91 -3.14
CA GLY A 362 -16.49 5.48 -1.75
C GLY A 362 -16.82 4.00 -1.58
N ASN A 363 -16.49 3.46 -0.42
CA ASN A 363 -16.63 2.05 -0.10
C ASN A 363 -15.93 1.15 -1.14
N TYR A 364 -14.71 1.48 -1.48
CA TYR A 364 -13.94 0.70 -2.47
C TYR A 364 -13.57 -0.67 -1.94
N HIS A 365 -13.15 -0.76 -0.68
CA HIS A 365 -12.79 -2.02 -0.04
C HIS A 365 -13.89 -2.42 0.95
N MET A 366 -14.40 -3.62 0.76
CA MET A 366 -15.50 -4.15 1.56
C MET A 366 -15.02 -5.38 2.32
N PRO A 367 -14.83 -5.31 3.66
CA PRO A 367 -14.47 -6.46 4.47
C PRO A 367 -15.45 -7.62 4.27
N TYR A 368 -14.94 -8.84 4.20
CA TYR A 368 -15.76 -10.05 4.19
C TYR A 368 -16.38 -10.31 5.55
N LEU A 369 -17.55 -10.96 5.60
CA LEU A 369 -18.13 -11.44 6.86
C LEU A 369 -17.16 -12.38 7.58
N ASP A 370 -16.53 -13.30 6.85
CA ASP A 370 -15.52 -14.21 7.39
C ASP A 370 -14.39 -13.49 8.13
N PHE A 371 -14.01 -12.31 7.63
CA PHE A 371 -13.01 -11.47 8.30
C PHE A 371 -13.58 -10.73 9.51
N VAL A 372 -14.77 -10.15 9.39
CA VAL A 372 -15.47 -9.47 10.50
C VAL A 372 -15.72 -10.41 11.67
N GLU A 373 -16.02 -11.67 11.42
CA GLU A 373 -16.22 -12.70 12.45
C GLU A 373 -14.93 -13.08 13.20
N LYS A 374 -13.75 -12.72 12.68
CA LYS A 374 -12.47 -12.92 13.36
C LYS A 374 -12.25 -11.96 14.54
N PHE A 375 -12.90 -10.82 14.55
CA PHE A 375 -12.87 -9.94 15.73
C PHE A 375 -13.61 -10.64 16.87
N GLU A 376 -12.88 -11.01 17.91
CA GLU A 376 -13.40 -11.70 19.10
C GLU A 376 -14.46 -10.84 19.83
N ARG A 377 -15.16 -11.45 20.76
CA ARG A 377 -15.90 -10.69 21.78
C ARG A 377 -14.92 -10.12 22.80
N LYS A 378 -15.36 -9.12 23.58
CA LYS A 378 -14.50 -8.49 24.61
C LYS A 378 -13.96 -9.49 25.64
N ASP A 379 -14.70 -10.58 25.88
CA ASP A 379 -14.30 -11.66 26.80
C ASP A 379 -13.31 -12.67 26.18
N GLY A 380 -12.92 -12.49 24.90
CA GLY A 380 -12.00 -13.36 24.17
C GLY A 380 -12.68 -14.58 23.53
N THR A 381 -13.99 -14.67 23.56
CA THR A 381 -14.72 -15.74 22.85
C THR A 381 -14.84 -15.43 21.36
N PRO A 382 -15.03 -16.46 20.49
CA PRO A 382 -15.13 -16.27 19.06
C PRO A 382 -16.21 -15.28 18.63
N GLY A 383 -15.89 -14.47 17.65
CA GLY A 383 -16.77 -13.44 17.10
C GLY A 383 -17.80 -13.92 16.07
N THR A 384 -18.01 -15.20 15.90
CA THR A 384 -18.97 -15.74 14.92
C THR A 384 -20.39 -15.23 15.17
N LEU A 385 -21.06 -14.78 14.12
CA LEU A 385 -22.45 -14.36 14.15
C LEU A 385 -23.37 -15.60 14.10
N ASN A 386 -23.99 -15.93 15.22
CA ASN A 386 -24.98 -17.01 15.29
C ASN A 386 -26.34 -16.48 14.83
N ILE A 387 -26.52 -16.33 13.52
CA ILE A 387 -27.75 -15.77 12.94
C ILE A 387 -28.86 -16.81 12.88
N ASN A 388 -29.99 -16.48 13.49
CA ASN A 388 -31.25 -17.20 13.25
C ASN A 388 -32.05 -16.43 12.17
N PRO A 389 -32.30 -17.00 11.00
CA PRO A 389 -33.02 -16.32 9.92
C PRO A 389 -34.46 -15.91 10.25
N ALA A 390 -35.05 -16.50 11.32
CA ALA A 390 -36.39 -16.17 11.76
C ALA A 390 -36.43 -14.96 12.71
N GLN A 391 -35.29 -14.46 13.16
CA GLN A 391 -35.19 -13.37 14.13
C GLN A 391 -34.61 -12.12 13.48
N SER A 392 -35.02 -10.95 13.96
CA SER A 392 -34.42 -9.67 13.64
C SER A 392 -33.57 -9.19 14.79
N TYR A 393 -32.47 -8.48 14.48
CA TYR A 393 -31.44 -8.03 15.40
C TYR A 393 -31.24 -6.54 15.31
N THR A 394 -30.95 -5.89 16.43
CA THR A 394 -30.33 -4.57 16.43
C THR A 394 -28.84 -4.69 16.05
N MET A 395 -28.21 -3.60 15.65
CA MET A 395 -26.77 -3.61 15.38
C MET A 395 -25.93 -3.83 16.64
N ASP A 396 -26.44 -3.37 17.79
CA ASP A 396 -25.79 -3.60 19.09
C ASP A 396 -25.81 -5.09 19.51
N GLU A 397 -26.92 -5.79 19.29
CA GLU A 397 -26.99 -7.24 19.52
C GLU A 397 -25.99 -8.05 18.69
N LEU A 398 -25.61 -7.54 17.49
CA LEU A 398 -24.65 -8.20 16.59
C LEU A 398 -23.21 -7.82 16.88
N PHE A 399 -22.95 -6.54 17.16
CA PHE A 399 -21.60 -5.97 17.14
C PHE A 399 -21.20 -5.22 18.42
N GLY A 400 -22.11 -4.96 19.37
CA GLY A 400 -21.85 -4.13 20.56
C GLY A 400 -20.86 -4.72 21.56
N ASP A 401 -20.79 -6.07 21.63
CA ASP A 401 -19.88 -6.79 22.53
C ASP A 401 -18.63 -7.34 21.83
N ARG A 402 -18.20 -6.67 20.78
CA ARG A 402 -17.01 -7.07 20.01
C ARG A 402 -15.75 -6.38 20.49
N ASP A 403 -14.62 -6.94 20.11
CA ASP A 403 -13.34 -6.26 20.14
C ASP A 403 -13.50 -4.82 19.64
N PRO A 404 -13.16 -3.80 20.43
CA PRO A 404 -13.31 -2.39 20.05
C PRO A 404 -12.66 -2.03 18.71
N ARG A 405 -11.64 -2.78 18.28
CA ARG A 405 -10.99 -2.60 16.97
C ARG A 405 -11.95 -2.86 15.81
N LEU A 406 -12.98 -3.72 15.98
CA LEU A 406 -13.99 -3.89 14.93
C LEU A 406 -14.66 -2.55 14.58
N ALA A 407 -15.17 -1.84 15.57
CA ALA A 407 -15.84 -0.55 15.35
C ALA A 407 -14.88 0.56 14.94
N ALA A 408 -13.58 0.43 15.26
CA ALA A 408 -12.54 1.37 14.87
C ALA A 408 -12.11 1.18 13.40
N ASP A 409 -12.05 -0.06 12.93
CA ASP A 409 -11.49 -0.45 11.64
C ASP A 409 -12.54 -0.72 10.56
N VAL A 410 -13.79 -1.03 10.98
CA VAL A 410 -14.89 -1.41 10.08
C VAL A 410 -16.12 -0.58 10.39
N TRP A 411 -16.71 0.02 9.37
CA TRP A 411 -18.04 0.60 9.53
C TRP A 411 -19.11 -0.41 9.08
N THR A 412 -20.17 -0.47 9.90
CA THR A 412 -21.31 -1.39 9.75
C THR A 412 -22.59 -0.59 9.52
N ASN A 413 -23.67 -1.28 9.28
CA ASN A 413 -24.99 -0.64 9.25
C ASN A 413 -25.28 0.09 10.58
N GLY A 414 -25.68 1.36 10.51
CA GLY A 414 -25.92 2.21 11.68
C GLY A 414 -24.68 2.92 12.25
N THR A 415 -23.48 2.72 11.70
CA THR A 415 -22.28 3.46 12.12
C THR A 415 -22.50 4.97 11.99
N GLU A 416 -22.08 5.74 12.99
CA GLU A 416 -22.09 7.20 12.95
C GLU A 416 -21.08 7.70 11.93
N TRP A 417 -21.57 8.57 11.04
CA TRP A 417 -20.77 9.19 10.02
C TRP A 417 -21.30 10.60 9.71
N PRO A 418 -20.49 11.67 9.85
CA PRO A 418 -20.90 13.02 9.54
C PRO A 418 -21.37 13.13 8.08
N ASN A 419 -22.42 13.90 7.87
CA ASN A 419 -23.00 14.14 6.54
C ASN A 419 -23.52 12.87 5.81
N ALA A 420 -23.51 11.70 6.43
CA ALA A 420 -24.28 10.60 5.89
C ALA A 420 -25.75 11.07 5.78
N THR A 421 -26.30 10.96 4.58
CA THR A 421 -27.66 11.45 4.28
C THR A 421 -28.74 10.68 5.04
N GLY A 422 -28.33 9.86 5.98
CA GLY A 422 -29.10 9.08 6.91
C GLY A 422 -30.24 8.35 6.24
N GLY A 423 -30.21 7.05 6.33
CA GLY A 423 -31.38 6.30 5.93
C GLY A 423 -32.53 6.58 6.91
N VAL A 424 -33.67 6.11 6.53
CA VAL A 424 -34.90 6.18 7.34
C VAL A 424 -34.73 5.48 8.67
N CYS A 425 -33.86 4.46 8.72
CA CYS A 425 -33.69 3.62 9.89
C CYS A 425 -32.99 4.31 11.06
N PHE A 426 -31.99 5.14 10.77
CA PHE A 426 -31.13 5.69 11.83
C PHE A 426 -31.14 7.22 11.91
N GLY A 427 -31.80 7.90 10.98
CA GLY A 427 -31.77 9.36 10.91
C GLY A 427 -30.46 9.91 10.35
N LYS A 428 -30.24 11.21 10.51
CA LYS A 428 -29.06 11.92 9.95
C LYS A 428 -27.77 11.44 10.63
N ASN A 429 -26.66 11.56 9.91
CA ASN A 429 -25.30 11.27 10.36
C ASN A 429 -25.08 9.80 10.75
N ARG A 430 -25.83 8.87 10.16
CA ARG A 430 -25.60 7.44 10.31
C ARG A 430 -25.68 6.73 8.96
N VAL A 431 -24.88 5.70 8.81
CA VAL A 431 -24.87 4.87 7.60
C VAL A 431 -26.07 3.94 7.63
N ASP A 432 -26.85 3.92 6.55
CA ASP A 432 -27.96 3.00 6.38
C ASP A 432 -27.74 2.11 5.15
N MET A 433 -27.47 0.83 5.38
CA MET A 433 -27.08 -0.15 4.36
C MET A 433 -28.18 -1.19 4.08
N HIS A 434 -29.35 -1.06 4.65
CA HIS A 434 -30.36 -2.09 4.43
C HIS A 434 -30.80 -2.14 2.96
N ARG A 435 -31.06 -3.34 2.47
CA ARG A 435 -31.36 -3.61 1.06
C ARG A 435 -32.74 -4.20 0.84
N GLY A 436 -33.49 -4.41 1.88
CA GLY A 436 -34.80 -5.01 1.81
C GLY A 436 -35.63 -4.71 3.03
N ILE A 437 -36.94 -4.91 2.88
CA ILE A 437 -37.92 -4.83 3.93
C ILE A 437 -38.73 -6.12 3.92
N LYS A 438 -38.87 -6.74 5.08
CA LYS A 438 -39.78 -7.91 5.25
C LYS A 438 -41.19 -7.39 5.54
N LYS A 439 -42.07 -7.50 4.56
CA LYS A 439 -43.48 -7.13 4.74
C LYS A 439 -44.15 -7.96 5.82
N ARG A 440 -45.26 -7.43 6.41
CA ARG A 440 -46.06 -8.14 7.43
C ARG A 440 -46.58 -9.50 6.98
N ASN A 441 -46.73 -9.74 5.68
CA ASN A 441 -47.09 -11.03 5.08
C ASN A 441 -45.88 -11.99 4.92
N GLY A 442 -44.72 -11.64 5.44
CA GLY A 442 -43.52 -12.44 5.38
C GLY A 442 -42.70 -12.32 4.09
N VAL A 443 -43.20 -11.62 3.06
CA VAL A 443 -42.52 -11.43 1.79
C VAL A 443 -41.41 -10.39 1.96
N ILE A 444 -40.18 -10.71 1.54
CA ILE A 444 -39.08 -9.77 1.49
C ILE A 444 -39.17 -9.02 0.16
N GLU A 445 -39.40 -7.72 0.21
CA GLU A 445 -39.15 -6.84 -0.92
C GLU A 445 -37.70 -6.40 -0.90
N SER A 446 -36.92 -6.94 -1.84
CA SER A 446 -35.59 -6.43 -2.13
C SER A 446 -35.72 -5.33 -3.17
N GLY A 447 -35.18 -4.13 -2.89
CA GLY A 447 -35.13 -3.06 -3.87
C GLY A 447 -33.94 -3.21 -4.80
N ARG A 448 -34.20 -3.03 -6.07
CA ARG A 448 -33.21 -2.41 -6.93
C ARG A 448 -33.15 -0.92 -6.54
N PHE A 449 -32.00 -0.31 -6.64
CA PHE A 449 -31.80 1.12 -6.54
C PHE A 449 -33.02 1.96 -6.87
N GLY A 450 -33.43 2.84 -5.98
CA GLY A 450 -34.43 3.87 -6.21
C GLY A 450 -35.88 3.41 -6.28
N SER A 451 -36.21 2.17 -5.98
CA SER A 451 -37.57 1.70 -6.20
C SER A 451 -38.19 0.90 -5.05
N TYR A 452 -38.09 1.36 -3.81
CA TYR A 452 -39.05 0.94 -2.79
C TYR A 452 -40.36 1.71 -2.96
N LYS A 453 -41.19 1.27 -3.87
CA LYS A 453 -42.59 1.66 -3.93
C LYS A 453 -43.34 0.79 -2.94
N GLY A 454 -43.69 1.32 -1.76
CA GLY A 454 -44.62 0.57 -0.91
C GLY A 454 -44.74 1.00 0.53
N ILE A 455 -43.87 1.82 1.09
CA ILE A 455 -43.98 2.33 2.45
C ILE A 455 -43.84 3.86 2.43
N GLY A 456 -44.77 4.56 1.78
CA GLY A 456 -44.87 6.03 1.81
C GLY A 456 -43.56 6.77 1.52
N ALA A 457 -43.31 7.89 2.18
CA ALA A 457 -42.10 8.72 2.00
C ALA A 457 -40.76 8.02 2.33
N ILE A 458 -40.78 6.77 2.76
CA ILE A 458 -39.61 5.96 3.08
C ILE A 458 -38.94 5.41 1.80
N GLY A 459 -39.73 5.20 0.74
CA GLY A 459 -39.30 4.44 -0.45
C GLY A 459 -38.18 5.06 -1.26
N ASP A 460 -38.12 6.37 -1.36
CA ASP A 460 -37.21 7.02 -2.32
C ASP A 460 -35.80 7.32 -1.75
N GLN A 461 -35.64 7.31 -0.43
CA GLN A 461 -34.36 7.65 0.23
C GLN A 461 -33.46 6.43 0.49
N LEU A 462 -34.00 5.23 0.46
CA LEU A 462 -33.30 4.00 0.83
C LEU A 462 -32.33 3.48 -0.24
N ALA A 463 -32.36 4.07 -1.39
CA ALA A 463 -31.87 3.44 -2.58
C ALA A 463 -30.47 3.83 -3.01
N ARG A 464 -29.85 4.81 -2.38
CA ARG A 464 -28.63 5.40 -2.92
C ARG A 464 -27.32 4.72 -2.54
N VAL A 465 -27.34 3.76 -1.62
CA VAL A 465 -26.09 3.18 -1.08
C VAL A 465 -25.35 2.28 -2.06
N ALA A 466 -25.96 1.85 -3.16
CA ALA A 466 -25.35 0.80 -3.95
C ALA A 466 -25.43 0.99 -5.47
N GLU A 467 -25.45 2.20 -6.00
CA GLU A 467 -25.71 2.44 -7.43
C GLU A 467 -24.64 1.87 -8.38
N TYR A 468 -23.43 1.56 -7.90
CA TYR A 468 -22.32 1.15 -8.76
C TYR A 468 -21.65 -0.17 -8.38
N SER A 469 -22.15 -0.91 -7.38
CA SER A 469 -21.49 -2.14 -6.93
C SER A 469 -22.39 -3.34 -7.05
N LEU A 470 -21.90 -4.36 -7.75
CA LEU A 470 -22.54 -5.68 -7.84
C LEU A 470 -22.30 -6.52 -6.56
N LEU A 471 -21.24 -6.21 -5.83
CA LEU A 471 -20.81 -6.94 -4.65
C LEU A 471 -21.00 -6.08 -3.41
N HIS A 472 -21.63 -6.65 -2.36
CA HIS A 472 -21.86 -5.94 -1.12
C HIS A 472 -21.72 -6.92 0.04
N THR A 473 -20.62 -6.78 0.75
CA THR A 473 -20.38 -7.62 1.94
C THR A 473 -21.20 -7.19 3.15
N GLY A 474 -21.79 -6.00 3.13
CA GLY A 474 -22.48 -5.42 4.30
C GLY A 474 -21.57 -4.65 5.25
N PHE A 475 -20.33 -4.39 4.86
CA PHE A 475 -19.29 -3.72 5.65
C PHE A 475 -18.45 -2.78 4.78
N GLY A 476 -17.71 -1.87 5.42
CA GLY A 476 -16.71 -1.04 4.76
C GLY A 476 -15.51 -0.77 5.67
N VAL A 477 -14.38 -0.39 5.09
CA VAL A 477 -13.16 -0.08 5.83
C VAL A 477 -13.27 1.29 6.47
N ARG A 478 -12.96 1.39 7.77
CA ARG A 478 -12.96 2.63 8.55
C ARG A 478 -11.58 3.05 9.02
N LYS A 479 -10.62 2.12 9.08
CA LYS A 479 -9.25 2.43 9.48
C LYS A 479 -8.69 3.57 8.61
N TYR A 480 -7.96 4.49 9.19
CA TYR A 480 -7.45 5.73 8.60
C TYR A 480 -8.50 6.77 8.19
N LEU A 481 -9.79 6.45 8.14
CA LEU A 481 -10.81 7.43 7.77
C LEU A 481 -10.96 8.51 8.84
N ASP A 482 -10.81 9.76 8.42
CA ASP A 482 -11.17 10.92 9.22
C ASP A 482 -12.66 11.23 9.00
N ASP A 483 -13.48 11.04 10.03
CA ASP A 483 -14.91 11.34 10.01
C ASP A 483 -15.24 12.76 10.52
N ASN A 484 -14.25 13.65 10.60
CA ASN A 484 -14.47 15.07 10.86
C ASN A 484 -15.27 15.68 9.70
N ALA A 485 -16.33 16.42 10.01
CA ALA A 485 -17.18 17.06 9.02
C ALA A 485 -16.44 18.07 8.11
N ASP A 486 -15.30 18.61 8.58
CA ASP A 486 -14.47 19.54 7.83
C ASP A 486 -13.53 18.86 6.83
N VAL A 487 -13.33 17.54 6.92
CA VAL A 487 -12.55 16.78 5.96
C VAL A 487 -13.34 16.65 4.67
N GLN A 488 -12.75 17.12 3.59
CA GLN A 488 -13.38 17.06 2.28
C GLN A 488 -13.35 15.64 1.73
N THR A 489 -14.49 15.14 1.33
CA THR A 489 -14.61 13.86 0.60
C THR A 489 -14.33 14.06 -0.89
N TRP A 490 -13.23 14.73 -1.20
CA TRP A 490 -12.78 15.06 -2.54
C TRP A 490 -11.41 14.43 -2.82
N PHE A 491 -10.97 14.47 -4.08
CA PHE A 491 -9.68 13.92 -4.47
C PHE A 491 -8.51 14.54 -3.69
N CYS A 492 -7.60 13.70 -3.22
CA CYS A 492 -6.32 14.10 -2.63
C CYS A 492 -6.45 15.05 -1.43
N THR A 493 -7.47 14.87 -0.61
CA THR A 493 -7.72 15.73 0.55
C THR A 493 -7.47 15.05 1.89
N SER A 494 -7.15 13.77 1.89
CA SER A 494 -6.86 13.05 3.13
C SER A 494 -5.60 13.61 3.80
N THR A 495 -5.70 13.87 5.09
CA THR A 495 -4.59 14.40 5.90
C THR A 495 -4.00 13.37 6.85
N THR A 496 -4.59 12.20 6.95
CA THR A 496 -4.15 11.12 7.83
C THR A 496 -2.80 10.57 7.37
N ASP A 497 -1.84 10.44 8.29
CA ASP A 497 -0.52 9.89 7.97
C ASP A 497 -0.58 8.37 7.78
N TYR A 498 0.06 7.87 6.73
CA TYR A 498 0.20 6.42 6.55
C TYR A 498 1.34 5.87 7.43
N GLN A 499 1.03 4.83 8.20
CA GLN A 499 1.99 4.18 9.11
C GLN A 499 2.85 3.18 8.32
N ILE A 500 4.09 3.56 7.94
CA ILE A 500 5.04 2.64 7.27
C ILE A 500 5.51 1.57 8.25
N PHE A 501 5.88 2.01 9.46
CA PHE A 501 6.20 1.18 10.61
C PHE A 501 5.61 1.78 11.87
N ARG A 502 4.98 0.97 12.71
CA ARG A 502 4.45 1.38 14.00
C ARG A 502 4.82 0.39 15.11
N TYR A 503 4.80 0.87 16.34
CA TYR A 503 5.30 0.11 17.49
C TYR A 503 4.56 -1.21 17.73
N ALA A 504 3.27 -1.28 17.42
CA ALA A 504 2.52 -2.54 17.51
C ALA A 504 3.07 -3.61 16.56
N GLU A 505 3.49 -3.26 15.34
CA GLU A 505 4.17 -4.20 14.46
C GLU A 505 5.49 -4.70 15.05
N ILE A 506 6.27 -3.81 15.68
CA ILE A 506 7.54 -4.19 16.32
C ILE A 506 7.31 -5.21 17.44
N LEU A 507 6.27 -4.99 18.26
CA LEU A 507 5.88 -5.95 19.30
C LEU A 507 5.46 -7.30 18.72
N LEU A 508 4.70 -7.31 17.62
CA LEU A 508 4.24 -8.53 16.95
C LEU A 508 5.39 -9.24 16.21
N ASN A 509 6.30 -8.51 15.58
CA ASN A 509 7.49 -9.09 14.96
C ASN A 509 8.37 -9.79 16.03
N GLN A 510 8.60 -9.13 17.16
CA GLN A 510 9.33 -9.73 18.28
C GLN A 510 8.58 -10.93 18.86
N ALA A 511 7.27 -10.83 19.01
CA ALA A 511 6.45 -11.92 19.56
C ALA A 511 6.53 -13.17 18.67
N GLU A 512 6.44 -13.00 17.35
CA GLU A 512 6.53 -14.12 16.41
C GLU A 512 7.93 -14.75 16.41
N ALA A 513 8.97 -13.93 16.33
CA ALA A 513 10.35 -14.41 16.40
C ALA A 513 10.63 -15.15 17.72
N ALA A 514 10.21 -14.59 18.86
CA ALA A 514 10.35 -15.21 20.17
C ALA A 514 9.61 -16.55 20.26
N PHE A 515 8.36 -16.59 19.77
CA PHE A 515 7.54 -17.80 19.78
C PHE A 515 8.19 -18.93 18.98
N GLU A 516 8.65 -18.63 17.77
CA GLU A 516 9.27 -19.64 16.89
C GLU A 516 10.62 -20.14 17.43
N MET A 517 11.32 -19.34 18.22
CA MET A 517 12.52 -19.74 18.98
C MET A 517 12.21 -20.43 20.32
N GLY A 518 10.92 -20.63 20.67
CA GLY A 518 10.50 -21.29 21.92
C GLY A 518 10.36 -20.36 23.13
N ASN A 519 10.59 -19.05 22.98
CA ASN A 519 10.40 -18.09 24.06
C ASN A 519 8.94 -17.58 24.09
N THR A 520 8.04 -18.45 24.53
CA THR A 520 6.60 -18.17 24.59
C THR A 520 6.21 -17.11 25.60
N ALA A 521 7.05 -16.86 26.61
CA ALA A 521 6.78 -15.83 27.63
C ALA A 521 6.84 -14.42 27.02
N VAL A 522 7.85 -14.11 26.21
CA VAL A 522 7.97 -12.82 25.52
C VAL A 522 6.85 -12.67 24.49
N ALA A 523 6.54 -13.74 23.77
CA ALA A 523 5.44 -13.73 22.79
C ALA A 523 4.10 -13.39 23.45
N LEU A 524 3.78 -14.05 24.56
CA LEU A 524 2.56 -13.82 25.34
C LEU A 524 2.49 -12.39 25.90
N ASP A 525 3.58 -11.89 26.47
CA ASP A 525 3.66 -10.55 27.03
C ASP A 525 3.38 -9.47 25.96
N ASN A 526 4.02 -9.56 24.82
CA ASN A 526 3.86 -8.59 23.74
C ASN A 526 2.44 -8.62 23.14
N VAL A 527 1.87 -9.81 22.93
CA VAL A 527 0.48 -9.95 22.47
C VAL A 527 -0.47 -9.37 23.52
N ASN A 528 -0.28 -9.64 24.79
CA ASN A 528 -1.12 -9.12 25.86
C ASN A 528 -1.03 -7.61 26.04
N LYS A 529 0.10 -6.97 25.73
CA LYS A 529 0.20 -5.49 25.68
C LYS A 529 -0.77 -4.92 24.62
N ILE A 530 -0.85 -5.55 23.46
CA ILE A 530 -1.75 -5.14 22.36
C ILE A 530 -3.21 -5.38 22.77
N ARG A 531 -3.53 -6.56 23.29
CA ARG A 531 -4.87 -6.91 23.75
C ARG A 531 -5.35 -5.99 24.88
N SER A 532 -4.48 -5.66 25.83
CA SER A 532 -4.75 -4.69 26.89
C SER A 532 -5.08 -3.30 26.33
N ARG A 533 -4.31 -2.81 25.36
CA ARG A 533 -4.59 -1.55 24.68
C ARG A 533 -5.95 -1.59 23.97
N ALA A 534 -6.28 -2.70 23.30
CA ALA A 534 -7.56 -2.91 22.62
C ALA A 534 -8.74 -3.03 23.59
N GLY A 535 -8.52 -3.42 24.84
CA GLY A 535 -9.57 -3.57 25.85
C GLY A 535 -10.32 -4.91 25.76
N ILE A 536 -9.60 -5.96 25.35
CA ILE A 536 -10.13 -7.33 25.27
C ILE A 536 -9.42 -8.25 26.27
N ALA A 537 -10.01 -9.41 26.56
CA ALA A 537 -9.46 -10.39 27.49
C ALA A 537 -8.03 -10.78 27.15
N LEU A 538 -7.18 -10.86 28.18
CA LEU A 538 -5.80 -11.28 28.01
C LEU A 538 -5.69 -12.79 27.87
N LEU A 539 -4.71 -13.25 27.11
CA LEU A 539 -4.39 -14.67 27.00
C LEU A 539 -3.58 -15.14 28.23
N THR A 540 -3.84 -16.36 28.66
CA THR A 540 -3.08 -17.03 29.75
C THR A 540 -1.92 -17.88 29.21
N SER A 541 -2.01 -18.28 27.96
CA SER A 541 -0.98 -18.97 27.17
C SER A 541 -1.10 -18.52 25.71
N ILE A 542 -0.12 -18.85 24.89
CA ILE A 542 -0.14 -18.46 23.50
C ILE A 542 0.16 -19.64 22.58
N THR A 543 -0.67 -19.80 21.56
CA THR A 543 -0.43 -20.70 20.43
C THR A 543 -0.01 -19.90 19.19
N ARG A 544 0.51 -20.58 18.17
CA ARG A 544 0.86 -19.94 16.90
C ARG A 544 -0.38 -19.35 16.22
N GLU A 545 -1.51 -20.03 16.30
CA GLU A 545 -2.77 -19.57 15.73
C GLU A 545 -3.24 -18.29 16.41
N GLN A 546 -3.18 -18.21 17.74
CA GLN A 546 -3.53 -17.01 18.50
C GLN A 546 -2.58 -15.84 18.20
N LEU A 547 -1.28 -16.09 18.06
CA LEU A 547 -0.30 -15.09 17.67
C LEU A 547 -0.60 -14.52 16.26
N ARG A 548 -0.82 -15.41 15.28
CA ARG A 548 -1.14 -15.04 13.91
C ARG A 548 -2.49 -14.31 13.83
N HIS A 549 -3.44 -14.73 14.63
CA HIS A 549 -4.75 -14.09 14.76
C HIS A 549 -4.63 -12.66 15.32
N GLU A 550 -3.89 -12.47 16.42
CA GLU A 550 -3.68 -11.12 16.97
C GLU A 550 -2.99 -10.20 15.96
N ARG A 551 -1.99 -10.73 15.22
CA ARG A 551 -1.34 -9.98 14.15
C ARG A 551 -2.31 -9.63 13.01
N GLU A 552 -3.18 -10.55 12.62
CA GLU A 552 -4.20 -10.33 11.60
C GLU A 552 -5.17 -9.21 11.99
N ILE A 553 -5.67 -9.21 13.22
CA ILE A 553 -6.61 -8.20 13.72
C ILE A 553 -5.92 -6.85 13.92
N GLU A 554 -4.75 -6.84 14.55
CA GLU A 554 -4.05 -5.59 14.85
C GLU A 554 -3.59 -4.85 13.60
N LEU A 555 -3.06 -5.57 12.60
CA LEU A 555 -2.48 -5.00 11.39
C LEU A 555 -3.41 -5.09 10.16
N CYS A 556 -4.70 -5.37 10.35
CA CYS A 556 -5.65 -5.43 9.25
C CYS A 556 -5.68 -4.09 8.48
N PHE A 557 -5.85 -4.17 7.17
CA PHE A 557 -5.92 -3.04 6.24
C PHE A 557 -4.65 -2.16 6.21
N GLU A 558 -3.51 -2.68 6.71
CA GLU A 558 -2.21 -2.02 6.68
C GLU A 558 -1.22 -2.73 5.73
N ASN A 559 -1.70 -3.48 4.75
CA ASN A 559 -0.91 -4.20 3.74
C ASN A 559 -0.03 -5.35 4.29
N HIS A 560 -0.35 -5.91 5.45
CA HIS A 560 0.41 -7.02 6.04
C HIS A 560 -0.13 -8.39 5.64
N ARG A 561 -1.45 -8.58 5.66
CA ARG A 561 -2.11 -9.88 5.59
C ARG A 561 -1.70 -10.74 4.40
N TYR A 562 -1.74 -10.19 3.18
CA TYR A 562 -1.38 -10.93 1.96
C TYR A 562 0.05 -11.48 2.02
N TRP A 563 0.98 -10.68 2.51
CA TRP A 563 2.38 -11.05 2.63
C TRP A 563 2.63 -12.02 3.78
N ASP A 564 1.92 -11.89 4.88
CA ASP A 564 1.96 -12.83 6.01
C ASP A 564 1.48 -14.22 5.59
N LEU A 565 0.36 -14.31 4.87
CA LEU A 565 -0.13 -15.58 4.32
C LEU A 565 0.89 -16.25 3.39
N ARG A 566 1.60 -15.46 2.59
CA ARG A 566 2.63 -15.96 1.68
C ARG A 566 3.88 -16.44 2.41
N ARG A 567 4.41 -15.65 3.36
CA ARG A 567 5.61 -16.07 4.11
C ARG A 567 5.35 -17.28 5.01
N TRP A 568 4.13 -17.41 5.56
CA TRP A 568 3.70 -18.57 6.33
C TRP A 568 3.33 -19.79 5.48
N ARG A 569 3.32 -19.66 4.15
CA ARG A 569 2.94 -20.72 3.20
C ARG A 569 1.53 -21.30 3.45
N VAL A 570 0.57 -20.44 3.82
CA VAL A 570 -0.84 -20.79 4.05
C VAL A 570 -1.81 -20.11 3.09
N ALA A 571 -1.30 -19.34 2.13
CA ALA A 571 -2.13 -18.55 1.21
C ALA A 571 -3.03 -19.43 0.34
N GLU A 572 -2.57 -20.59 -0.10
CA GLU A 572 -3.36 -21.54 -0.90
C GLU A 572 -4.66 -21.95 -0.22
N GLN A 573 -4.59 -22.25 1.08
CA GLN A 573 -5.76 -22.71 1.85
C GLN A 573 -6.64 -21.55 2.31
N THR A 574 -6.05 -20.39 2.61
CA THR A 574 -6.74 -19.26 3.19
C THR A 574 -7.48 -18.43 2.14
N ILE A 575 -6.84 -18.21 0.98
CA ILE A 575 -7.38 -17.36 -0.09
C ILE A 575 -8.29 -18.15 -1.04
N SER A 576 -7.93 -19.41 -1.37
CA SER A 576 -8.64 -20.20 -2.39
C SER A 576 -9.96 -20.78 -1.89
N ARG A 577 -10.91 -19.91 -1.56
CA ARG A 577 -12.25 -20.29 -1.12
C ARG A 577 -13.26 -19.18 -1.39
N SER A 578 -14.54 -19.53 -1.42
CA SER A 578 -15.61 -18.52 -1.40
C SER A 578 -15.65 -17.79 -0.06
N HIS A 579 -15.96 -16.51 -0.13
CA HIS A 579 -16.12 -15.65 1.05
C HIS A 579 -17.58 -15.25 1.23
N LYS A 580 -17.91 -14.78 2.42
CA LYS A 580 -19.26 -14.45 2.82
C LYS A 580 -19.46 -12.95 3.00
N GLY A 581 -20.70 -12.54 2.85
CA GLY A 581 -21.17 -11.20 3.19
C GLY A 581 -22.53 -11.27 3.87
N VAL A 582 -23.09 -10.12 4.24
CA VAL A 582 -24.43 -10.00 4.80
C VAL A 582 -25.28 -8.99 4.03
N THR A 583 -26.57 -9.26 4.01
CA THR A 583 -27.59 -8.31 3.57
C THR A 583 -28.52 -8.01 4.74
N TYR A 584 -28.70 -6.74 5.05
CA TYR A 584 -29.62 -6.27 6.08
C TYR A 584 -31.00 -6.07 5.49
N VAL A 585 -32.02 -6.72 6.07
CA VAL A 585 -33.42 -6.59 5.67
C VAL A 585 -34.20 -6.02 6.85
N LEU A 586 -34.74 -4.80 6.69
CA LEU A 586 -35.45 -4.12 7.77
C LEU A 586 -36.66 -4.92 8.23
N ASP A 587 -36.79 -5.08 9.55
CA ASP A 587 -38.02 -5.48 10.20
C ASP A 587 -38.89 -4.25 10.42
N PRO A 588 -39.93 -4.02 9.62
CA PRO A 588 -40.73 -2.81 9.73
C PRO A 588 -41.47 -2.70 11.06
N THR A 589 -41.73 -3.80 11.75
CA THR A 589 -42.45 -3.81 13.03
C THR A 589 -41.61 -3.22 14.16
N SER A 590 -40.29 -3.19 14.01
CA SER A 590 -39.37 -2.58 14.96
C SER A 590 -39.32 -1.06 14.88
N LEU A 591 -39.74 -0.48 13.72
CA LEU A 591 -39.59 0.95 13.42
C LEU A 591 -40.93 1.65 13.16
N LEU A 592 -41.94 0.93 12.71
CA LEU A 592 -43.23 1.46 12.26
C LEU A 592 -44.41 0.95 13.10
N ASP A 593 -45.33 1.86 13.40
CA ASP A 593 -46.62 1.51 14.01
C ASP A 593 -47.57 0.78 13.03
N SER A 594 -48.78 0.47 13.48
CA SER A 594 -49.79 -0.19 12.66
C SER A 594 -50.28 0.66 11.46
N HIS A 595 -50.03 1.96 11.49
CA HIS A 595 -50.39 2.91 10.43
C HIS A 595 -49.17 3.25 9.53
N ASN A 596 -48.07 2.50 9.64
CA ASN A 596 -46.81 2.69 8.93
C ASN A 596 -46.13 4.07 9.24
N LYS A 597 -46.33 4.63 10.42
CA LYS A 597 -45.61 5.82 10.89
C LYS A 597 -44.44 5.41 11.76
N ILE A 598 -43.33 6.18 11.64
CA ILE A 598 -42.14 5.94 12.47
C ILE A 598 -42.51 6.14 13.94
N ILE A 599 -42.16 5.17 14.76
CA ILE A 599 -42.30 5.21 16.21
C ILE A 599 -41.13 6.05 16.76
N PRO A 600 -41.39 7.20 17.41
CA PRO A 600 -40.34 8.02 17.96
C PRO A 600 -39.44 7.25 18.93
N GLY A 601 -38.13 7.32 18.74
CA GLY A 601 -37.14 6.64 19.58
C GLY A 601 -37.05 5.11 19.40
N ALA A 602 -37.73 4.56 18.40
CA ALA A 602 -37.61 3.14 18.08
C ALA A 602 -36.19 2.79 17.58
N THR A 603 -35.68 1.63 17.99
CA THR A 603 -34.44 1.08 17.51
C THR A 603 -34.73 0.10 16.38
N PRO A 604 -34.24 0.34 15.16
CA PRO A 604 -34.50 -0.53 14.03
C PRO A 604 -33.84 -1.91 14.24
N LYS A 605 -34.56 -2.95 13.85
CA LYS A 605 -34.06 -4.33 13.79
C LYS A 605 -34.02 -4.82 12.36
N PHE A 606 -33.11 -5.72 12.09
CA PHE A 606 -32.88 -6.26 10.75
C PHE A 606 -32.82 -7.78 10.80
N TYR A 607 -33.46 -8.43 9.85
CA TYR A 607 -33.14 -9.80 9.48
C TYR A 607 -31.84 -9.81 8.74
N ILE A 608 -30.94 -10.73 9.07
CA ILE A 608 -29.63 -10.86 8.46
C ILE A 608 -29.66 -12.04 7.48
N ILE A 609 -29.41 -11.75 6.21
CA ILE A 609 -29.25 -12.78 5.18
C ILE A 609 -27.75 -12.92 4.93
N VAL A 610 -27.21 -14.08 5.26
CA VAL A 610 -25.83 -14.43 4.91
C VAL A 610 -25.77 -14.81 3.43
N VAL A 611 -24.82 -14.23 2.72
CA VAL A 611 -24.52 -14.52 1.31
C VAL A 611 -23.22 -15.32 1.27
N ASP A 612 -23.27 -16.57 0.85
CA ASP A 612 -22.13 -17.51 0.92
C ASP A 612 -21.09 -17.35 -0.20
N ASP A 613 -21.43 -16.71 -1.31
CA ASP A 613 -20.55 -16.51 -2.45
C ASP A 613 -20.61 -15.05 -2.88
N ILE A 614 -20.02 -14.18 -2.06
CA ILE A 614 -20.10 -12.73 -2.27
C ILE A 614 -19.23 -12.26 -3.44
N ASP A 615 -18.20 -13.01 -3.77
CA ASP A 615 -17.34 -12.74 -4.94
C ASP A 615 -18.09 -13.03 -6.27
N GLY A 616 -19.22 -13.74 -6.21
CA GLY A 616 -20.11 -14.06 -7.31
C GLY A 616 -19.80 -15.39 -7.99
N PRO A 617 -20.76 -15.90 -8.78
CA PRO A 617 -20.63 -17.20 -9.42
C PRO A 617 -19.41 -17.23 -10.36
N ASN A 618 -18.63 -18.29 -10.26
CA ASN A 618 -17.36 -18.48 -10.99
C ASN A 618 -16.27 -17.44 -10.65
N SER A 619 -16.36 -16.80 -9.50
CA SER A 619 -15.42 -15.75 -9.07
C SER A 619 -14.68 -16.13 -7.80
N THR A 620 -14.79 -17.38 -7.36
CA THR A 620 -14.02 -17.87 -6.20
C THR A 620 -12.54 -17.53 -6.37
N PRO A 621 -11.94 -16.83 -5.41
CA PRO A 621 -10.52 -16.53 -5.44
C PRO A 621 -9.67 -17.79 -5.52
N VAL A 622 -8.51 -17.69 -6.17
CA VAL A 622 -7.53 -18.77 -6.26
C VAL A 622 -6.13 -18.24 -6.01
N PHE A 623 -5.37 -19.01 -5.25
CA PHE A 623 -3.95 -18.78 -5.04
C PHE A 623 -3.19 -20.08 -5.36
N PRO A 624 -2.78 -20.32 -6.61
CA PRO A 624 -1.99 -21.49 -6.95
C PRO A 624 -0.58 -21.39 -6.37
N ALA A 625 0.04 -22.52 -6.05
CA ALA A 625 1.37 -22.60 -5.42
C ALA A 625 2.45 -21.77 -6.14
N LYS A 626 2.39 -21.65 -7.46
CA LYS A 626 3.32 -20.80 -8.23
C LYS A 626 3.29 -19.32 -7.77
N ASN A 627 2.17 -18.83 -7.20
CA ASN A 627 2.00 -17.44 -6.80
C ASN A 627 2.81 -17.05 -5.55
N TYR A 628 3.47 -17.99 -4.88
CA TYR A 628 4.44 -17.65 -3.84
C TYR A 628 5.63 -16.86 -4.37
N TYR A 629 5.94 -17.00 -5.66
CA TYR A 629 6.90 -16.16 -6.36
C TYR A 629 6.27 -15.67 -7.67
N TRP A 630 6.51 -14.44 -8.03
CA TRP A 630 5.95 -13.87 -9.24
C TRP A 630 6.84 -14.14 -10.44
N PRO A 631 6.29 -14.14 -11.66
CA PRO A 631 7.07 -14.41 -12.85
C PRO A 631 8.14 -13.34 -13.06
N VAL A 632 9.34 -13.76 -13.46
CA VAL A 632 10.34 -12.85 -13.98
C VAL A 632 9.85 -12.26 -15.30
N GLY A 633 9.27 -13.08 -16.14
CA GLY A 633 8.60 -12.70 -17.38
C GLY A 633 9.49 -12.79 -18.62
N ASN A 634 8.90 -13.25 -19.71
CA ASN A 634 9.58 -13.53 -20.95
C ASN A 634 10.35 -12.34 -21.53
N SER A 635 9.79 -11.14 -21.43
CA SER A 635 10.42 -9.90 -21.93
C SER A 635 11.76 -9.61 -21.24
N ARG A 636 11.83 -9.81 -19.91
CA ARG A 636 13.05 -9.58 -19.14
C ARG A 636 14.10 -10.63 -19.42
N ILE A 637 13.66 -11.89 -19.56
CA ILE A 637 14.56 -13.01 -19.92
C ILE A 637 15.11 -12.82 -21.33
N ALA A 638 14.30 -12.33 -22.28
CA ALA A 638 14.79 -12.02 -23.62
C ALA A 638 15.85 -10.91 -23.62
N GLN A 639 15.73 -9.92 -22.72
CA GLN A 639 16.73 -8.85 -22.55
C GLN A 639 17.99 -9.34 -21.80
N ASN A 640 17.85 -10.23 -20.83
CA ASN A 640 18.94 -10.82 -20.08
C ASN A 640 18.78 -12.34 -19.99
N PRO A 641 19.39 -13.12 -20.92
CA PRO A 641 19.25 -14.57 -20.96
C PRO A 641 19.84 -15.33 -19.75
N LYS A 642 20.54 -14.63 -18.85
CA LYS A 642 21.05 -15.21 -17.60
C LYS A 642 20.00 -15.23 -16.48
N LEU A 643 18.83 -14.60 -16.70
CA LEU A 643 17.71 -14.69 -15.77
C LEU A 643 16.99 -16.04 -15.94
N VAL A 644 16.67 -16.64 -14.81
CA VAL A 644 15.91 -17.91 -14.74
C VAL A 644 14.49 -17.58 -14.32
N GLU A 645 13.49 -18.18 -14.98
CA GLU A 645 12.08 -18.00 -14.64
C GLU A 645 11.73 -18.74 -13.35
N ASN A 646 10.76 -18.22 -12.61
CA ASN A 646 10.25 -18.86 -11.41
C ASN A 646 9.39 -20.09 -11.74
N PRO A 647 9.33 -21.10 -10.83
CA PRO A 647 8.60 -22.34 -11.08
C PRO A 647 7.12 -22.12 -11.37
N GLY A 648 6.59 -22.87 -12.34
CA GLY A 648 5.19 -22.82 -12.74
C GLY A 648 4.84 -21.73 -13.76
N TYR A 649 5.83 -20.94 -14.26
CA TYR A 649 5.68 -19.93 -15.31
C TYR A 649 6.51 -20.22 -16.56
N ALA A 650 7.46 -21.15 -16.50
CA ALA A 650 8.15 -21.60 -17.69
C ALA A 650 7.17 -22.33 -18.64
N ASN A 651 7.23 -22.00 -19.94
CA ASN A 651 6.49 -22.69 -21.01
C ASN A 651 7.12 -24.05 -21.28
#